data_2a7546b1821e7d33158f37a5525fb812
#
_entry.id   2a7546b1821e7d33158f37a5525fb812
#
_cell.length_a   1.000
_cell.length_b   1.000
_cell.length_c   1.000
_cell.angle_alpha   90.00
_cell.angle_beta   90.00
_cell.angle_gamma   90.00
#
_symmetry.space_group_name_H-M   'P 1'
#
loop_
_entity.id
_entity.type
_entity.pdbx_description
1 polymer ?
#
loop_
_entity_poly.entity_id
_entity_poly.type
_entity_poly.pdbx_seq_one_letter_code
_entity_poly.pdbx_strand_id
1 'polypeptide(L)'
;MNIRLRGIRTGMGMSCSEKQTKGMCAMKEQEYRGLLKNPPAQARGWTRWWWYGCCVEKAEIDRELDYMQSAGIGGVELQILYPVEADDAQKGFHNIPFGSPEFYDILDYTAGACKKRGMLLDITPVSSWPYGGPFVESEDAQQEAIPYQYDITGPCEFSCDFTTRFAGNVCGAMMGKMEHSRMLPETAVDITSYFQEKMLFGWPWGTELKTIHIPEGDWKLVFFVISMHYNQVGKPGRNAHGNVIDHCSRRAMDVFLKNMVEPIACRVKGVHGWFCDSIEVEGHNWSGVLLDEFRRRRGYDLTKYLYALWGDMGEITPRVRYDYFQTMGELTIENFFDVLTDFAHEHGGISRIQAHGTWGDILRVYAAADIPEGETFGDHRTLEVNTIHRRLAASAGHIYGRNIVSNETFTWLKRPRFTETLEEMKAAVDAVFCDGMNMIVNHGYAYSPEKAGKRGWPFYASTHINHTTPWWPYYGHLADYISRVSAMLRQGRPVAEVAVYLPQADIYSDNMLSELHLAMRLEEHLGRSRMDAIQKAGYWFDYINDEALTRLGHACPGGFQIGENRYRAIVLVGCTRLPVETARALKEFAQAGGLLIAAGNRPEEACGLMDYDAKRAQVRRAMDEAFACENALVTPDGDASLIQALHARLTPDVTVSSPEQVGYVHRVDGADHLYFLANISDDARRERVLFRDRTEACRVFATVARAGEKEMREIPFLREQTEAGAALTIPMAAHESCFVVFSPEFAEAQQALELPAHPRRLPLENWTLEIPERKLTFQMEKLRSWEQLPGLSDFSGEGVYRTRFTLEQVPDCAEICLSQLSCACTVWVNGVHAGDIWTHPLRCRVESLLRKGENTLEIRAASTLVNEMRTGDPDGWRHHDAVLPEWPYYGKVIDNQLKVRMNTHREHDEQTQPLPSGVWGPVWLED
;
A
#
# COMPACT_ATOMS: atom_id res chain seq x y z
N MET A 1 1.48 5.69 -33.70
CA MET A 1 0.17 5.63 -34.42
C MET A 1 -0.73 6.67 -33.77
N ASN A 2 -1.07 7.72 -34.52
CA ASN A 2 -1.71 8.94 -34.00
C ASN A 2 -3.19 8.71 -33.69
N ILE A 3 -3.58 8.85 -32.44
CA ILE A 3 -5.00 8.95 -32.07
C ILE A 3 -5.35 10.45 -31.89
N ARG A 4 -6.20 10.93 -32.75
CA ARG A 4 -6.72 12.31 -32.76
C ARG A 4 -7.75 12.50 -31.65
N LEU A 5 -7.46 13.41 -30.75
CA LEU A 5 -8.44 14.00 -29.84
C LEU A 5 -9.34 14.96 -30.67
N ARG A 6 -10.63 14.71 -30.66
CA ARG A 6 -11.65 15.64 -31.21
C ARG A 6 -12.00 16.66 -30.11
N GLY A 7 -11.61 17.89 -30.34
CA GLY A 7 -12.04 19.03 -29.54
C GLY A 7 -13.51 19.38 -29.81
N ILE A 8 -14.25 19.62 -28.73
CA ILE A 8 -15.56 20.27 -28.79
C ILE A 8 -15.34 21.76 -28.51
N ARG A 9 -15.69 22.59 -29.46
CA ARG A 9 -15.70 24.06 -29.33
C ARG A 9 -16.94 24.48 -28.55
N THR A 10 -16.74 25.21 -27.47
CA THR A 10 -17.78 25.96 -26.79
C THR A 10 -17.96 27.33 -27.46
N GLY A 11 -19.14 27.60 -27.81
CA GLY A 11 -19.55 28.94 -28.22
C GLY A 11 -20.77 29.41 -27.41
N MET A 12 -20.75 30.67 -27.12
CA MET A 12 -21.83 31.56 -26.69
C MET A 12 -22.06 31.77 -25.20
N GLY A 13 -21.70 32.95 -24.76
CA GLY A 13 -22.09 33.55 -23.48
C GLY A 13 -23.58 33.90 -23.47
N MET A 14 -24.21 33.55 -22.35
CA MET A 14 -25.49 34.11 -21.91
C MET A 14 -25.36 34.57 -20.46
N SER A 15 -25.83 35.79 -20.21
CA SER A 15 -25.92 36.34 -18.86
C SER A 15 -26.92 35.53 -18.03
N CYS A 16 -26.42 34.95 -16.94
CA CYS A 16 -27.23 34.17 -16.02
C CYS A 16 -27.98 35.11 -15.04
N SER A 17 -29.29 35.00 -14.95
CA SER A 17 -30.09 35.75 -13.99
C SER A 17 -29.88 35.13 -12.56
N GLU A 18 -29.98 35.94 -11.51
CA GLU A 18 -29.81 35.50 -10.10
C GLU A 18 -30.65 34.26 -9.71
N LYS A 19 -31.74 33.98 -10.40
CA LYS A 19 -32.54 32.78 -10.20
C LYS A 19 -31.92 31.51 -10.77
N GLN A 20 -31.15 31.62 -11.87
CA GLN A 20 -30.39 30.48 -12.42
C GLN A 20 -29.17 30.16 -11.58
N THR A 21 -28.50 31.17 -11.02
CA THR A 21 -27.37 31.01 -10.11
C THR A 21 -27.80 30.27 -8.84
N LYS A 22 -28.93 30.66 -8.20
CA LYS A 22 -29.46 29.97 -7.01
C LYS A 22 -29.88 28.52 -7.28
N GLY A 23 -30.32 28.21 -8.51
CA GLY A 23 -30.67 26.85 -8.92
C GLY A 23 -29.43 25.97 -9.14
N MET A 24 -28.36 26.53 -9.66
CA MET A 24 -27.08 25.84 -9.83
C MET A 24 -26.37 25.59 -8.48
N CYS A 25 -26.38 26.59 -7.57
CA CYS A 25 -25.84 26.47 -6.23
C CYS A 25 -26.41 25.27 -5.43
N ALA A 26 -27.71 25.05 -5.54
CA ALA A 26 -28.36 23.92 -4.88
C ALA A 26 -27.98 22.56 -5.51
N MET A 27 -27.53 22.52 -6.76
CA MET A 27 -27.18 21.30 -7.46
C MET A 27 -25.83 20.73 -7.00
N LYS A 28 -24.78 21.54 -6.85
CA LYS A 28 -23.43 21.10 -6.47
C LYS A 28 -23.38 20.58 -5.01
N GLU A 29 -24.01 21.30 -4.10
CA GLU A 29 -24.12 20.84 -2.70
C GLU A 29 -24.87 19.50 -2.61
N GLN A 30 -25.93 19.33 -3.40
CA GLN A 30 -26.68 18.07 -3.46
C GLN A 30 -25.87 16.94 -4.07
N GLU A 31 -24.97 17.23 -5.00
CA GLU A 31 -24.07 16.24 -5.58
C GLU A 31 -23.13 15.64 -4.52
N TYR A 32 -22.42 16.48 -3.75
CA TYR A 32 -21.55 16.00 -2.67
C TYR A 32 -22.32 15.28 -1.57
N ARG A 33 -23.51 15.80 -1.16
CA ARG A 33 -24.40 15.09 -0.24
C ARG A 33 -24.87 13.75 -0.81
N GLY A 34 -25.09 13.69 -2.13
CA GLY A 34 -25.45 12.46 -2.84
C GLY A 34 -24.34 11.42 -2.77
N LEU A 35 -23.09 11.81 -3.02
CA LEU A 35 -21.92 10.93 -2.92
C LEU A 35 -21.71 10.41 -1.50
N LEU A 36 -21.91 11.27 -0.50
CA LEU A 36 -21.80 10.87 0.91
C LEU A 36 -22.96 9.97 1.37
N LYS A 37 -24.16 10.14 0.82
CA LYS A 37 -25.34 9.35 1.19
C LYS A 37 -25.40 8.02 0.45
N ASN A 38 -25.14 8.02 -0.85
CA ASN A 38 -25.23 6.87 -1.75
C ASN A 38 -24.02 6.83 -2.69
N PRO A 39 -22.85 6.40 -2.19
CA PRO A 39 -21.67 6.32 -3.02
C PRO A 39 -21.86 5.33 -4.17
N PRO A 40 -21.29 5.60 -5.36
CA PRO A 40 -21.39 4.68 -6.49
C PRO A 40 -20.70 3.35 -6.18
N ALA A 41 -21.20 2.25 -6.74
CA ALA A 41 -20.69 0.90 -6.48
C ALA A 41 -19.18 0.75 -6.78
N GLN A 42 -18.67 1.51 -7.75
CA GLN A 42 -17.25 1.54 -8.12
C GLN A 42 -16.34 2.11 -7.02
N ALA A 43 -16.90 2.86 -6.05
CA ALA A 43 -16.16 3.40 -4.93
C ALA A 43 -16.06 2.44 -3.74
N ARG A 44 -16.72 1.28 -3.80
CA ARG A 44 -16.66 0.28 -2.72
C ARG A 44 -15.26 -0.26 -2.55
N GLY A 45 -14.90 -0.52 -1.29
CA GLY A 45 -13.66 -1.23 -0.94
C GLY A 45 -13.68 -2.67 -1.46
N TRP A 46 -12.50 -3.22 -1.66
CA TRP A 46 -12.27 -4.59 -2.12
C TRP A 46 -11.64 -5.42 -1.02
N THR A 47 -11.52 -6.74 -1.27
CA THR A 47 -10.76 -7.62 -0.39
C THR A 47 -9.95 -8.64 -1.18
N ARG A 48 -8.73 -8.91 -0.72
CA ARG A 48 -7.99 -10.10 -1.13
C ARG A 48 -8.70 -11.31 -0.55
N TRP A 49 -8.93 -12.33 -1.40
CA TRP A 49 -9.66 -13.55 -1.06
C TRP A 49 -8.75 -14.75 -1.25
N TRP A 50 -8.22 -15.27 -0.17
CA TRP A 50 -7.28 -16.38 -0.23
C TRP A 50 -7.98 -17.72 -0.28
N TRP A 51 -7.65 -18.52 -1.29
CA TRP A 51 -8.07 -19.91 -1.41
C TRP A 51 -6.92 -20.83 -1.04
N TYR A 52 -7.03 -21.51 0.08
CA TYR A 52 -6.03 -22.47 0.53
C TYR A 52 -6.10 -23.76 -0.25
N GLY A 53 -5.01 -24.13 -0.98
CA GLY A 53 -4.93 -25.33 -1.79
C GLY A 53 -5.96 -25.41 -2.91
N CYS A 54 -6.70 -24.32 -3.19
CA CYS A 54 -7.91 -24.35 -4.00
C CYS A 54 -8.94 -25.39 -3.47
N CYS A 55 -8.99 -25.57 -2.13
CA CYS A 55 -9.93 -26.47 -1.45
C CYS A 55 -11.27 -25.77 -1.28
N VAL A 56 -11.97 -25.53 -2.39
CA VAL A 56 -13.17 -24.69 -2.46
C VAL A 56 -14.36 -25.44 -3.06
N GLU A 57 -15.56 -25.04 -2.66
CA GLU A 57 -16.82 -25.61 -3.13
C GLU A 57 -17.77 -24.52 -3.60
N LYS A 58 -18.54 -24.76 -4.66
CA LYS A 58 -19.45 -23.77 -5.26
C LYS A 58 -20.46 -23.20 -4.25
N ALA A 59 -20.97 -24.03 -3.36
CA ALA A 59 -21.92 -23.59 -2.33
C ALA A 59 -21.27 -22.64 -1.31
N GLU A 60 -20.02 -22.94 -0.91
CA GLU A 60 -19.27 -22.10 0.01
C GLU A 60 -18.79 -20.81 -0.65
N ILE A 61 -18.41 -20.85 -1.94
CA ILE A 61 -18.12 -19.66 -2.75
C ILE A 61 -19.33 -18.73 -2.76
N ASP A 62 -20.52 -19.26 -3.06
CA ASP A 62 -21.76 -18.47 -3.04
C ASP A 62 -22.02 -17.88 -1.65
N ARG A 63 -21.87 -18.68 -0.59
CA ARG A 63 -22.09 -18.25 0.79
C ARG A 63 -21.14 -17.10 1.18
N GLU A 64 -19.84 -17.22 0.90
CA GLU A 64 -18.88 -16.17 1.24
C GLU A 64 -19.07 -14.90 0.41
N LEU A 65 -19.37 -15.04 -0.89
CA LEU A 65 -19.69 -13.88 -1.73
C LEU A 65 -20.98 -13.17 -1.26
N ASP A 66 -21.96 -13.90 -0.72
CA ASP A 66 -23.16 -13.30 -0.11
C ASP A 66 -22.81 -12.51 1.16
N TYR A 67 -21.92 -13.04 2.02
CA TYR A 67 -21.38 -12.31 3.17
C TYR A 67 -20.64 -11.03 2.74
N MET A 68 -19.74 -11.14 1.75
CA MET A 68 -18.96 -10.00 1.25
C MET A 68 -19.86 -8.93 0.62
N GLN A 69 -20.82 -9.34 -0.23
CA GLN A 69 -21.76 -8.43 -0.86
C GLN A 69 -22.62 -7.70 0.16
N SER A 70 -23.19 -8.43 1.13
CA SER A 70 -24.04 -7.85 2.18
C SER A 70 -23.28 -6.91 3.09
N ALA A 71 -21.98 -7.13 3.25
CA ALA A 71 -21.08 -6.27 3.99
C ALA A 71 -20.57 -5.06 3.17
N GLY A 72 -21.00 -4.90 1.90
CA GLY A 72 -20.64 -3.73 1.08
C GLY A 72 -19.33 -3.83 0.31
N ILE A 73 -18.70 -5.01 0.24
CA ILE A 73 -17.48 -5.24 -0.55
C ILE A 73 -17.83 -5.21 -2.04
N GLY A 74 -17.08 -4.43 -2.83
CA GLY A 74 -17.34 -4.20 -4.26
C GLY A 74 -16.65 -5.14 -5.21
N GLY A 75 -15.57 -5.78 -4.78
CA GLY A 75 -14.79 -6.72 -5.58
C GLY A 75 -13.87 -7.58 -4.75
N VAL A 76 -13.38 -8.63 -5.35
CA VAL A 76 -12.42 -9.55 -4.74
C VAL A 76 -11.19 -9.67 -5.63
N GLU A 77 -10.03 -9.77 -4.99
CA GLU A 77 -8.78 -10.19 -5.59
C GLU A 77 -8.52 -11.63 -5.17
N LEU A 78 -8.67 -12.54 -6.11
CA LEU A 78 -8.49 -13.96 -5.85
C LEU A 78 -7.02 -14.35 -5.89
N GLN A 79 -6.54 -14.94 -4.79
CA GLN A 79 -5.19 -15.49 -4.69
C GLN A 79 -5.24 -16.92 -4.14
N ILE A 80 -4.59 -17.85 -4.84
CA ILE A 80 -4.52 -19.26 -4.45
C ILE A 80 -3.23 -19.51 -3.71
N LEU A 81 -3.33 -20.12 -2.53
CA LEU A 81 -2.22 -20.39 -1.65
C LEU A 81 -2.04 -21.90 -1.43
N TYR A 82 -1.08 -22.24 -0.58
CA TYR A 82 -0.82 -23.59 -0.10
C TYR A 82 -2.05 -24.23 0.55
N PRO A 83 -2.17 -25.57 0.51
CA PRO A 83 -3.24 -26.26 1.24
C PRO A 83 -3.04 -26.21 2.75
N VAL A 84 -4.13 -25.98 3.48
CA VAL A 84 -4.15 -26.06 4.96
C VAL A 84 -4.72 -27.38 5.48
N GLU A 85 -5.44 -28.13 4.61
CA GLU A 85 -5.95 -29.44 4.89
C GLU A 85 -5.53 -30.41 3.77
N ALA A 86 -5.24 -31.65 4.13
CA ALA A 86 -5.02 -32.72 3.14
C ALA A 86 -6.33 -33.13 2.46
N ASP A 87 -6.22 -33.76 1.30
CA ASP A 87 -7.38 -34.39 0.67
C ASP A 87 -7.94 -35.44 1.62
N ASP A 88 -9.21 -35.29 1.99
CA ASP A 88 -9.95 -36.19 2.88
C ASP A 88 -11.41 -36.31 2.40
N ALA A 89 -11.71 -37.38 1.69
CA ALA A 89 -13.06 -37.62 1.16
C ALA A 89 -14.11 -37.80 2.27
N GLN A 90 -13.73 -38.17 3.50
CA GLN A 90 -14.67 -38.33 4.61
C GLN A 90 -15.07 -36.99 5.20
N LYS A 91 -14.12 -36.04 5.23
CA LYS A 91 -14.34 -34.68 5.68
C LYS A 91 -14.73 -33.74 4.53
N GLY A 92 -14.67 -34.22 3.29
CA GLY A 92 -14.99 -33.43 2.09
C GLY A 92 -13.90 -32.43 1.69
N PHE A 93 -12.65 -32.60 2.14
CA PHE A 93 -11.54 -31.75 1.69
C PHE A 93 -10.95 -32.30 0.39
N HIS A 94 -10.89 -31.44 -0.63
CA HIS A 94 -10.31 -31.73 -1.93
C HIS A 94 -9.54 -30.51 -2.46
N ASN A 95 -8.23 -30.64 -2.58
CA ASN A 95 -7.36 -29.62 -3.11
C ASN A 95 -7.30 -29.71 -4.62
N ILE A 96 -8.01 -28.85 -5.32
CA ILE A 96 -8.10 -28.81 -6.78
C ILE A 96 -6.71 -28.45 -7.35
N PRO A 97 -6.13 -29.32 -8.21
CA PRO A 97 -4.82 -29.02 -8.77
C PRO A 97 -4.85 -27.78 -9.67
N PHE A 98 -3.92 -26.86 -9.46
CA PHE A 98 -3.79 -25.66 -10.27
C PHE A 98 -3.62 -26.00 -11.75
N GLY A 99 -4.33 -25.30 -12.64
CA GLY A 99 -4.30 -25.50 -14.08
C GLY A 99 -5.04 -26.75 -14.57
N SER A 100 -5.72 -27.50 -13.70
CA SER A 100 -6.57 -28.63 -14.12
C SER A 100 -7.88 -28.12 -14.76
N PRO A 101 -8.60 -28.98 -15.54
CA PRO A 101 -9.93 -28.60 -16.02
C PRO A 101 -10.88 -28.15 -14.92
N GLU A 102 -10.88 -28.85 -13.78
CA GLU A 102 -11.68 -28.51 -12.60
C GLU A 102 -11.34 -27.13 -12.03
N PHE A 103 -10.05 -26.77 -12.04
CA PHE A 103 -9.59 -25.44 -11.63
C PHE A 103 -10.20 -24.32 -12.50
N TYR A 104 -10.19 -24.47 -13.80
CA TYR A 104 -10.81 -23.49 -14.70
C TYR A 104 -12.32 -23.42 -14.54
N ASP A 105 -12.98 -24.57 -14.33
CA ASP A 105 -14.43 -24.64 -14.11
C ASP A 105 -14.85 -23.92 -12.83
N ILE A 106 -14.06 -24.04 -11.75
CA ILE A 106 -14.35 -23.36 -10.48
C ILE A 106 -14.08 -21.85 -10.58
N LEU A 107 -13.05 -21.43 -11.32
CA LEU A 107 -12.77 -20.04 -11.58
C LEU A 107 -13.86 -19.37 -12.41
N ASP A 108 -14.30 -20.00 -13.50
CA ASP A 108 -15.38 -19.48 -14.36
C ASP A 108 -16.71 -19.39 -13.58
N TYR A 109 -17.00 -20.41 -12.76
CA TYR A 109 -18.13 -20.36 -11.84
C TYR A 109 -18.03 -19.14 -10.90
N THR A 110 -16.87 -18.90 -10.32
CA THR A 110 -16.64 -17.80 -9.37
C THR A 110 -16.79 -16.44 -10.03
N ALA A 111 -16.24 -16.28 -11.25
CA ALA A 111 -16.43 -15.06 -12.03
C ALA A 111 -17.91 -14.78 -12.31
N GLY A 112 -18.66 -15.83 -12.70
CA GLY A 112 -20.11 -15.76 -12.87
C GLY A 112 -20.85 -15.40 -11.57
N ALA A 113 -20.44 -15.96 -10.44
CA ALA A 113 -21.00 -15.71 -9.12
C ALA A 113 -20.75 -14.27 -8.64
N CYS A 114 -19.54 -13.73 -8.85
CA CYS A 114 -19.21 -12.32 -8.60
C CYS A 114 -20.10 -11.40 -9.47
N LYS A 115 -20.13 -11.64 -10.76
CA LYS A 115 -20.93 -10.84 -11.71
C LYS A 115 -22.42 -10.83 -11.34
N LYS A 116 -22.99 -11.95 -10.94
CA LYS A 116 -24.39 -12.07 -10.48
C LYS A 116 -24.68 -11.14 -9.30
N ARG A 117 -23.69 -10.89 -8.45
CA ARG A 117 -23.78 -10.05 -7.26
C ARG A 117 -23.38 -8.59 -7.50
N GLY A 118 -23.01 -8.23 -8.74
CA GLY A 118 -22.49 -6.90 -9.08
C GLY A 118 -21.10 -6.64 -8.47
N MET A 119 -20.35 -7.68 -8.16
CA MET A 119 -18.97 -7.64 -7.68
C MET A 119 -18.00 -7.84 -8.84
N LEU A 120 -16.81 -7.25 -8.73
CA LEU A 120 -15.72 -7.43 -9.69
C LEU A 120 -14.75 -8.49 -9.20
N LEU A 121 -14.06 -9.15 -10.12
CA LEU A 121 -13.07 -10.19 -9.85
C LEU A 121 -11.75 -9.82 -10.51
N ASP A 122 -10.73 -9.55 -9.70
CA ASP A 122 -9.33 -9.58 -10.12
C ASP A 122 -8.70 -10.91 -9.74
N ILE A 123 -7.70 -11.32 -10.48
CA ILE A 123 -6.97 -12.56 -10.24
C ILE A 123 -5.47 -12.27 -10.16
N THR A 124 -4.82 -12.78 -9.13
CA THR A 124 -3.37 -12.99 -9.14
C THR A 124 -3.13 -14.20 -10.03
N PRO A 125 -2.53 -14.04 -11.24
CA PRO A 125 -2.51 -15.09 -12.26
C PRO A 125 -1.47 -16.18 -11.98
N VAL A 126 -1.08 -16.34 -10.75
CA VAL A 126 -0.15 -17.35 -10.24
C VAL A 126 -0.71 -17.92 -8.95
N SER A 127 -0.25 -19.06 -8.53
CA SER A 127 -0.58 -19.53 -7.18
C SER A 127 0.43 -18.95 -6.19
N SER A 128 -0.01 -18.06 -5.33
CA SER A 128 0.82 -17.25 -4.42
C SER A 128 1.62 -16.15 -5.17
N TRP A 129 2.86 -15.90 -4.82
CA TRP A 129 3.78 -14.92 -5.41
C TRP A 129 5.24 -15.35 -5.16
N PRO A 130 6.26 -14.81 -5.85
CA PRO A 130 6.21 -14.03 -7.09
C PRO A 130 5.80 -14.88 -8.32
N TYR A 131 5.77 -14.26 -9.52
CA TYR A 131 5.38 -14.94 -10.74
C TYR A 131 6.33 -16.07 -11.13
N GLY A 132 5.77 -17.23 -11.43
CA GLY A 132 6.53 -18.44 -11.77
C GLY A 132 5.65 -19.67 -11.92
N GLY A 133 6.26 -20.86 -11.93
CA GLY A 133 5.50 -22.10 -12.01
C GLY A 133 6.29 -23.28 -12.52
N PRO A 134 5.67 -24.46 -12.63
CA PRO A 134 6.35 -25.72 -12.97
C PRO A 134 6.90 -25.80 -14.40
N PHE A 135 6.52 -24.90 -15.28
CA PHE A 135 6.95 -24.80 -16.66
C PHE A 135 8.16 -23.87 -16.84
N VAL A 136 8.62 -23.23 -15.77
CA VAL A 136 9.77 -22.32 -15.82
C VAL A 136 11.06 -23.13 -15.73
N GLU A 137 11.66 -23.35 -16.89
CA GLU A 137 12.96 -24.03 -17.01
C GLU A 137 14.09 -23.11 -16.53
N SER A 138 15.28 -23.68 -16.30
CA SER A 138 16.42 -22.94 -15.77
C SER A 138 16.85 -21.73 -16.60
N GLU A 139 16.63 -21.76 -17.92
CA GLU A 139 16.95 -20.67 -18.83
C GLU A 139 15.95 -19.50 -18.78
N ASP A 140 14.76 -19.72 -18.25
CA ASP A 140 13.70 -18.73 -18.05
C ASP A 140 13.53 -18.34 -16.57
N ALA A 141 14.27 -19.00 -15.68
CA ALA A 141 14.24 -18.73 -14.26
C ALA A 141 15.06 -17.51 -13.88
N GLN A 142 14.63 -16.83 -12.83
CA GLN A 142 15.39 -15.77 -12.17
C GLN A 142 16.82 -16.28 -11.86
N GLN A 143 17.80 -15.41 -12.04
CA GLN A 143 19.21 -15.76 -11.87
C GLN A 143 19.86 -14.92 -10.77
N GLU A 144 20.72 -15.58 -10.00
CA GLU A 144 21.65 -14.97 -9.08
C GLU A 144 23.08 -15.25 -9.56
N ALA A 145 23.86 -14.20 -9.82
CA ALA A 145 25.27 -14.30 -10.11
C ALA A 145 26.07 -14.07 -8.82
N ILE A 146 26.77 -15.09 -8.37
CA ILE A 146 27.59 -15.08 -7.16
C ILE A 146 29.03 -14.76 -7.55
N PRO A 147 29.62 -13.64 -7.02
CA PRO A 147 31.01 -13.30 -7.30
C PRO A 147 31.99 -14.13 -6.50
N TYR A 148 33.01 -14.61 -7.17
CA TYR A 148 34.19 -15.27 -6.58
C TYR A 148 35.44 -14.48 -6.92
N GLN A 149 36.42 -14.45 -6.02
CA GLN A 149 37.64 -13.69 -6.20
C GLN A 149 38.88 -14.44 -5.71
N TYR A 150 39.99 -14.24 -6.40
CA TYR A 150 41.31 -14.74 -6.04
C TYR A 150 42.35 -13.63 -6.13
N ASP A 151 43.15 -13.50 -5.08
CA ASP A 151 44.32 -12.62 -5.06
C ASP A 151 45.54 -13.42 -5.51
N ILE A 152 46.26 -12.93 -6.53
CA ILE A 152 47.36 -13.63 -7.18
C ILE A 152 48.52 -12.64 -7.32
N THR A 153 49.68 -13.00 -6.83
CA THR A 153 50.94 -12.22 -7.06
C THR A 153 51.72 -12.83 -8.24
N GLY A 154 51.90 -12.02 -9.28
CA GLY A 154 52.69 -12.39 -10.45
C GLY A 154 54.11 -11.84 -10.40
N PRO A 155 55.00 -12.23 -11.38
CA PRO A 155 54.62 -12.97 -12.59
C PRO A 155 54.50 -14.48 -12.36
N CYS A 156 53.41 -15.06 -12.84
CA CYS A 156 53.19 -16.52 -12.76
C CYS A 156 52.20 -17.00 -13.83
N GLU A 157 52.22 -18.30 -14.09
CA GLU A 157 51.13 -18.97 -14.78
C GLU A 157 50.09 -19.43 -13.74
N PHE A 158 48.85 -19.15 -13.99
CA PHE A 158 47.77 -19.52 -13.09
C PHE A 158 46.69 -20.31 -13.82
N SER A 159 46.26 -21.39 -13.22
CA SER A 159 45.12 -22.19 -13.65
C SER A 159 44.43 -22.77 -12.42
N CYS A 160 43.15 -23.02 -12.48
CA CYS A 160 42.41 -23.57 -11.34
C CYS A 160 41.21 -24.40 -11.79
N ASP A 161 41.01 -25.50 -11.10
CA ASP A 161 39.83 -26.37 -11.19
C ASP A 161 38.85 -26.04 -10.11
N PHE A 162 37.65 -25.66 -10.48
CA PHE A 162 36.57 -25.38 -9.58
C PHE A 162 35.62 -26.58 -9.55
N THR A 163 35.88 -27.53 -8.63
CA THR A 163 35.06 -28.75 -8.54
C THR A 163 33.87 -28.57 -7.60
N THR A 164 32.74 -29.12 -8.00
CA THR A 164 31.54 -29.51 -7.21
C THR A 164 30.79 -28.47 -6.34
N ARG A 165 31.39 -27.42 -5.80
CA ARG A 165 30.65 -26.34 -5.11
C ARG A 165 30.10 -25.28 -6.06
N PHE A 166 30.60 -25.27 -7.30
CA PHE A 166 30.28 -24.27 -8.32
C PHE A 166 29.75 -24.95 -9.58
N ALA A 167 28.80 -25.86 -9.41
CA ALA A 167 28.09 -26.46 -10.52
C ALA A 167 27.15 -25.42 -11.14
N GLY A 168 27.73 -24.41 -11.77
CA GLY A 168 27.05 -23.35 -12.49
C GLY A 168 27.94 -22.80 -13.59
N ASN A 169 27.33 -22.15 -14.57
CA ASN A 169 28.05 -21.52 -15.67
C ASN A 169 28.68 -20.21 -15.20
N VAL A 170 29.93 -19.97 -15.55
CA VAL A 170 30.58 -18.67 -15.43
C VAL A 170 29.94 -17.72 -16.43
N CYS A 171 29.20 -16.73 -15.93
CA CYS A 171 28.51 -15.76 -16.80
C CYS A 171 29.37 -14.55 -17.14
N GLY A 172 30.49 -14.37 -16.46
CA GLY A 172 31.47 -13.33 -16.75
C GLY A 172 32.69 -13.47 -15.84
N ALA A 173 33.88 -13.15 -16.37
CA ALA A 173 35.10 -13.18 -15.59
C ALA A 173 36.09 -12.10 -16.05
N MET A 174 36.80 -11.51 -15.10
CA MET A 174 37.77 -10.48 -15.35
C MET A 174 38.97 -10.63 -14.43
N MET A 175 40.10 -10.03 -14.79
CA MET A 175 41.21 -9.81 -13.89
C MET A 175 41.70 -8.38 -14.03
N GLY A 176 42.30 -7.82 -12.95
CA GLY A 176 42.86 -6.49 -12.94
C GLY A 176 43.92 -6.38 -11.85
N LYS A 177 44.86 -5.48 -12.07
CA LYS A 177 45.95 -5.18 -11.12
C LYS A 177 45.38 -4.44 -9.93
N MET A 178 45.81 -4.85 -8.74
CA MET A 178 45.42 -4.19 -7.49
C MET A 178 46.50 -3.18 -7.05
N GLU A 179 46.03 -2.04 -6.63
CA GLU A 179 46.83 -1.07 -5.88
C GLU A 179 46.11 -0.79 -4.55
N HIS A 180 46.71 -1.30 -3.47
CA HIS A 180 46.07 -1.34 -2.16
C HIS A 180 44.78 -2.17 -2.23
N SER A 181 43.61 -1.57 -1.94
CA SER A 181 42.30 -2.24 -2.00
C SER A 181 41.52 -1.94 -3.29
N ARG A 182 42.10 -1.19 -4.22
CA ARG A 182 41.47 -0.74 -5.46
C ARG A 182 42.00 -1.49 -6.67
N MET A 183 41.13 -1.89 -7.56
CA MET A 183 41.52 -2.41 -8.87
C MET A 183 41.74 -1.25 -9.86
N LEU A 184 42.86 -1.26 -10.59
CA LEU A 184 43.16 -0.27 -11.61
C LEU A 184 42.35 -0.54 -12.89
N PRO A 185 41.40 0.32 -13.28
CA PRO A 185 40.48 0.07 -14.39
C PRO A 185 41.17 -0.14 -15.73
N GLU A 186 42.28 0.56 -15.98
CA GLU A 186 43.06 0.48 -17.21
C GLU A 186 43.78 -0.87 -17.41
N THR A 187 43.91 -1.65 -16.35
CA THR A 187 44.50 -3.00 -16.37
C THR A 187 43.45 -4.10 -16.51
N ALA A 188 42.17 -3.74 -16.44
CA ALA A 188 41.07 -4.69 -16.45
C ALA A 188 40.95 -5.44 -17.78
N VAL A 189 40.97 -6.75 -17.73
CA VAL A 189 40.88 -7.65 -18.88
C VAL A 189 39.76 -8.66 -18.70
N ASP A 190 38.95 -8.83 -19.72
CA ASP A 190 37.98 -9.91 -19.80
C ASP A 190 38.72 -11.25 -20.03
N ILE A 191 38.47 -12.20 -19.14
CA ILE A 191 39.03 -13.55 -19.19
C ILE A 191 37.95 -14.62 -19.24
N THR A 192 36.71 -14.26 -19.53
CA THR A 192 35.57 -15.19 -19.59
C THR A 192 35.85 -16.37 -20.55
N SER A 193 36.47 -16.10 -21.69
CA SER A 193 36.79 -17.13 -22.69
C SER A 193 37.84 -18.18 -22.24
N TYR A 194 38.54 -17.93 -21.14
CA TYR A 194 39.48 -18.91 -20.56
C TYR A 194 38.80 -19.91 -19.62
N PHE A 195 37.52 -19.66 -19.25
CA PHE A 195 36.72 -20.62 -18.51
C PHE A 195 36.06 -21.62 -19.45
N GLN A 196 36.10 -22.86 -19.07
CA GLN A 196 35.42 -23.95 -19.81
C GLN A 196 34.75 -24.91 -18.84
N GLU A 197 33.64 -25.49 -19.29
CA GLU A 197 32.98 -26.54 -18.55
C GLU A 197 33.82 -27.80 -18.49
N LYS A 198 33.97 -28.38 -17.30
CA LYS A 198 34.66 -29.64 -17.08
C LYS A 198 33.65 -30.77 -17.06
N MET A 199 33.84 -31.68 -18.00
CA MET A 199 32.99 -32.86 -18.13
C MET A 199 33.65 -34.06 -17.47
N LEU A 200 32.90 -34.77 -16.62
CA LEU A 200 33.33 -36.07 -16.09
C LEU A 200 32.27 -37.12 -16.43
N PHE A 201 32.69 -38.20 -17.11
CA PHE A 201 31.79 -39.25 -17.58
C PHE A 201 30.57 -38.72 -18.41
N GLY A 202 30.75 -37.62 -19.12
CA GLY A 202 29.71 -37.04 -19.97
C GLY A 202 28.72 -36.13 -19.20
N TRP A 203 28.97 -35.84 -17.92
CA TRP A 203 28.19 -34.91 -17.09
C TRP A 203 29.01 -33.68 -16.74
N PRO A 204 28.40 -32.52 -16.69
CA PRO A 204 29.03 -31.31 -16.15
C PRO A 204 29.45 -31.55 -14.69
N TRP A 205 30.75 -31.43 -14.43
CA TRP A 205 31.32 -31.70 -13.11
C TRP A 205 31.87 -30.49 -12.40
N GLY A 206 32.09 -29.43 -13.15
CA GLY A 206 32.61 -28.16 -12.62
C GLY A 206 33.09 -27.27 -13.74
N THR A 207 33.83 -26.25 -13.39
CA THR A 207 34.41 -25.28 -14.32
C THR A 207 35.93 -25.26 -14.16
N GLU A 208 36.66 -25.19 -15.26
CA GLU A 208 38.11 -25.09 -15.30
C GLU A 208 38.52 -23.74 -15.88
N LEU A 209 39.39 -23.03 -15.19
CA LEU A 209 40.11 -21.90 -15.73
C LEU A 209 41.38 -22.41 -16.42
N LYS A 210 41.47 -22.26 -17.74
CA LYS A 210 42.70 -22.54 -18.50
C LYS A 210 43.85 -21.69 -18.00
N THR A 211 45.09 -22.16 -18.24
CA THR A 211 46.25 -21.39 -17.86
C THR A 211 46.25 -19.99 -18.45
N ILE A 212 46.36 -19.00 -17.61
CA ILE A 212 46.50 -17.60 -17.94
C ILE A 212 47.85 -17.08 -17.40
N HIS A 213 48.45 -16.14 -18.10
CA HIS A 213 49.64 -15.47 -17.64
C HIS A 213 49.28 -14.30 -16.77
N ILE A 214 49.78 -14.29 -15.53
CA ILE A 214 49.61 -13.15 -14.58
C ILE A 214 50.88 -12.32 -14.68
N PRO A 215 50.79 -11.01 -15.06
CA PRO A 215 51.94 -10.12 -15.12
C PRO A 215 52.48 -9.80 -13.72
N GLU A 216 53.64 -9.11 -13.66
CA GLU A 216 54.24 -8.66 -12.39
C GLU A 216 53.29 -7.77 -11.56
N GLY A 217 53.24 -8.05 -10.26
CA GLY A 217 52.46 -7.28 -9.25
C GLY A 217 51.32 -8.11 -8.69
N ASP A 218 50.47 -7.40 -7.90
CA ASP A 218 49.32 -8.01 -7.26
C ASP A 218 48.09 -7.87 -8.16
N TRP A 219 47.43 -8.99 -8.44
CA TRP A 219 46.28 -9.08 -9.32
C TRP A 219 45.10 -9.69 -8.59
N LYS A 220 43.94 -9.29 -8.99
CA LYS A 220 42.69 -9.92 -8.54
C LYS A 220 41.96 -10.50 -9.76
N LEU A 221 41.62 -11.76 -9.65
CA LEU A 221 40.75 -12.47 -10.60
C LEU A 221 39.38 -12.51 -9.99
N VAL A 222 38.38 -12.07 -10.72
CA VAL A 222 36.98 -12.09 -10.33
C VAL A 222 36.15 -12.78 -11.38
N PHE A 223 35.28 -13.69 -10.97
CA PHE A 223 34.33 -14.33 -11.88
C PHE A 223 32.98 -14.50 -11.20
N PHE A 224 31.94 -14.44 -11.99
CA PHE A 224 30.56 -14.60 -11.58
C PHE A 224 30.01 -15.93 -12.03
N VAL A 225 29.43 -16.69 -11.12
CA VAL A 225 28.82 -17.99 -11.38
C VAL A 225 27.32 -17.89 -11.16
N ILE A 226 26.55 -18.31 -12.15
CA ILE A 226 25.09 -18.41 -11.98
C ILE A 226 24.80 -19.48 -10.93
N SER A 227 24.08 -19.13 -9.90
CA SER A 227 23.61 -20.04 -8.87
C SER A 227 22.68 -21.09 -9.48
N MET A 228 22.84 -22.35 -9.06
CA MET A 228 21.92 -23.43 -9.40
C MET A 228 20.69 -23.46 -8.48
N HIS A 229 20.66 -22.59 -7.49
CA HIS A 229 19.51 -22.43 -6.59
C HIS A 229 18.65 -21.29 -7.11
N TYR A 230 17.54 -21.64 -7.77
CA TYR A 230 16.57 -20.68 -8.23
C TYR A 230 15.53 -20.40 -7.15
N ASN A 231 15.08 -19.16 -7.04
CA ASN A 231 13.92 -18.85 -6.20
C ASN A 231 12.70 -19.61 -6.72
N GLN A 232 11.92 -20.11 -5.77
CA GLN A 232 10.69 -20.84 -6.04
C GLN A 232 9.50 -19.93 -5.75
N VAL A 233 8.40 -20.15 -6.47
CA VAL A 233 7.12 -19.54 -6.11
C VAL A 233 6.83 -19.82 -4.64
N GLY A 234 6.57 -18.77 -3.86
CA GLY A 234 6.32 -18.90 -2.43
C GLY A 234 4.94 -19.50 -2.16
N LYS A 235 4.87 -20.53 -1.30
CA LYS A 235 3.60 -21.10 -0.79
C LYS A 235 2.53 -21.43 -1.86
N PRO A 236 2.86 -22.07 -3.00
CA PRO A 236 1.89 -22.34 -4.05
C PRO A 236 0.94 -23.48 -3.70
N GLY A 237 -0.17 -23.55 -4.40
CA GLY A 237 -1.10 -24.67 -4.39
C GLY A 237 -0.54 -25.90 -5.11
N ARG A 238 -1.33 -26.96 -5.11
CA ARG A 238 -0.99 -28.21 -5.79
C ARG A 238 -0.76 -27.97 -7.30
N ASN A 239 0.29 -28.53 -7.88
CA ASN A 239 0.74 -28.37 -9.27
C ASN A 239 1.18 -26.96 -9.69
N ALA A 240 1.34 -26.03 -8.77
CA ALA A 240 1.82 -24.68 -9.08
C ALA A 240 3.25 -24.42 -8.61
N HIS A 241 3.92 -25.42 -8.03
CA HIS A 241 5.30 -25.32 -7.58
C HIS A 241 6.26 -25.21 -8.77
N GLY A 242 7.22 -24.33 -8.71
CA GLY A 242 8.23 -24.14 -9.75
C GLY A 242 9.09 -22.92 -9.54
N ASN A 243 9.98 -22.66 -10.49
CA ASN A 243 10.88 -21.53 -10.44
C ASN A 243 10.14 -20.21 -10.66
N VAL A 244 10.66 -19.16 -10.05
CA VAL A 244 10.28 -17.77 -10.35
C VAL A 244 10.89 -17.38 -11.69
N ILE A 245 10.15 -16.63 -12.52
CA ILE A 245 10.63 -16.21 -13.85
C ILE A 245 11.73 -15.15 -13.75
N ASP A 246 12.54 -15.06 -14.79
CA ASP A 246 13.43 -13.92 -15.00
C ASP A 246 12.64 -12.69 -15.46
N HIS A 247 12.38 -11.76 -14.54
CA HIS A 247 11.62 -10.53 -14.80
C HIS A 247 12.30 -9.58 -15.81
N CYS A 248 13.58 -9.78 -16.10
CA CYS A 248 14.29 -9.00 -17.12
C CYS A 248 14.18 -9.61 -18.53
N SER A 249 13.66 -10.83 -18.64
CA SER A 249 13.60 -11.58 -19.90
C SER A 249 12.20 -11.56 -20.52
N ARG A 250 12.06 -10.94 -21.70
CA ARG A 250 10.82 -10.98 -22.47
C ARG A 250 10.38 -12.42 -22.78
N ARG A 251 11.32 -13.29 -23.11
CA ARG A 251 11.04 -14.71 -23.36
C ARG A 251 10.43 -15.40 -22.14
N ALA A 252 11.00 -15.17 -20.95
CA ALA A 252 10.48 -15.74 -19.70
C ALA A 252 9.05 -15.28 -19.42
N MET A 253 8.76 -13.99 -19.64
CA MET A 253 7.41 -13.45 -19.51
C MET A 253 6.44 -14.03 -20.54
N ASP A 254 6.85 -14.18 -21.79
CA ASP A 254 6.01 -14.81 -22.82
C ASP A 254 5.70 -16.28 -22.49
N VAL A 255 6.68 -17.04 -21.95
CA VAL A 255 6.48 -18.43 -21.46
C VAL A 255 5.49 -18.43 -20.29
N PHE A 256 5.62 -17.50 -19.36
CA PHE A 256 4.70 -17.35 -18.22
C PHE A 256 3.28 -17.05 -18.70
N LEU A 257 3.10 -16.03 -19.51
CA LEU A 257 1.78 -15.63 -20.02
C LEU A 257 1.10 -16.79 -20.75
N LYS A 258 1.81 -17.47 -21.62
CA LYS A 258 1.26 -18.59 -22.39
C LYS A 258 0.82 -19.76 -21.53
N ASN A 259 1.56 -20.10 -20.49
CA ASN A 259 1.30 -21.31 -19.70
C ASN A 259 0.40 -21.04 -18.48
N MET A 260 0.42 -19.82 -17.91
CA MET A 260 -0.35 -19.48 -16.70
C MET A 260 -1.54 -18.59 -16.98
N VAL A 261 -1.35 -17.47 -17.67
CA VAL A 261 -2.34 -16.39 -17.73
C VAL A 261 -3.31 -16.57 -18.89
N GLU A 262 -2.82 -16.86 -20.09
CA GLU A 262 -3.64 -17.07 -21.28
C GLU A 262 -4.69 -18.20 -21.12
N PRO A 263 -4.37 -19.36 -20.49
CA PRO A 263 -5.37 -20.37 -20.24
C PRO A 263 -6.51 -19.90 -19.32
N ILE A 264 -6.24 -19.02 -18.35
CA ILE A 264 -7.27 -18.40 -17.51
C ILE A 264 -8.07 -17.42 -18.35
N ALA A 265 -7.42 -16.48 -19.04
CA ALA A 265 -8.06 -15.44 -19.85
C ALA A 265 -8.98 -16.02 -20.95
N CYS A 266 -8.58 -17.14 -21.55
CA CYS A 266 -9.38 -17.81 -22.59
C CYS A 266 -10.61 -18.55 -22.04
N ARG A 267 -10.54 -19.13 -20.85
CA ARG A 267 -11.56 -20.02 -20.30
C ARG A 267 -12.49 -19.36 -19.32
N VAL A 268 -11.97 -18.44 -18.49
CA VAL A 268 -12.73 -17.75 -17.42
C VAL A 268 -13.31 -16.44 -17.98
N LYS A 269 -14.64 -16.31 -17.94
CA LYS A 269 -15.32 -15.13 -18.47
C LYS A 269 -15.64 -14.13 -17.37
N GLY A 270 -15.23 -12.87 -17.56
CA GLY A 270 -15.58 -11.78 -16.64
C GLY A 270 -14.53 -11.51 -15.58
N VAL A 271 -13.29 -11.90 -15.81
CA VAL A 271 -12.13 -11.37 -15.08
C VAL A 271 -12.06 -9.88 -15.38
N HIS A 272 -12.07 -9.06 -14.33
CA HIS A 272 -11.98 -7.60 -14.46
C HIS A 272 -10.53 -7.14 -14.56
N GLY A 273 -9.62 -7.73 -13.75
CA GLY A 273 -8.24 -7.29 -13.73
C GLY A 273 -7.25 -8.39 -13.36
N TRP A 274 -5.99 -8.08 -13.68
CA TRP A 274 -4.83 -8.92 -13.40
C TRP A 274 -3.97 -8.21 -12.35
N PHE A 275 -3.79 -8.88 -11.22
CA PHE A 275 -3.04 -8.33 -10.09
C PHE A 275 -1.61 -8.85 -10.05
N CYS A 276 -0.65 -7.95 -9.92
CA CYS A 276 0.74 -8.26 -9.64
C CYS A 276 1.07 -7.83 -8.21
N ASP A 277 1.28 -8.81 -7.35
CA ASP A 277 1.80 -8.65 -6.00
C ASP A 277 3.25 -8.15 -6.03
N SER A 278 3.81 -7.75 -4.89
CA SER A 278 5.20 -7.32 -4.76
C SER A 278 6.17 -8.39 -5.26
N ILE A 279 7.26 -7.96 -5.88
CA ILE A 279 8.34 -8.87 -6.30
C ILE A 279 9.23 -9.12 -5.09
N GLU A 280 9.01 -10.25 -4.42
CA GLU A 280 9.80 -10.69 -3.26
C GLU A 280 10.81 -11.79 -3.68
N VAL A 281 11.81 -11.40 -4.47
CA VAL A 281 12.81 -12.32 -5.01
C VAL A 281 14.18 -11.95 -4.47
N GLU A 282 14.72 -12.78 -3.59
CA GLU A 282 16.08 -12.62 -3.07
C GLU A 282 17.12 -13.03 -4.12
N GLY A 283 18.26 -12.31 -4.18
CA GLY A 283 19.38 -12.65 -5.04
C GLY A 283 19.13 -12.49 -6.55
N HIS A 284 18.05 -11.88 -6.99
CA HIS A 284 17.80 -11.62 -8.41
C HIS A 284 18.65 -10.45 -8.91
N ASN A 285 19.90 -10.73 -9.20
CA ASN A 285 20.87 -9.74 -9.63
C ASN A 285 21.45 -10.01 -11.02
N TRP A 286 20.91 -10.95 -11.76
CA TRP A 286 21.41 -11.33 -13.09
C TRP A 286 20.27 -11.81 -13.98
N SER A 287 20.50 -11.70 -15.29
CA SER A 287 19.63 -12.21 -16.33
C SER A 287 20.47 -12.74 -17.51
N GLY A 288 19.98 -13.78 -18.15
CA GLY A 288 20.64 -14.31 -19.34
C GLY A 288 20.78 -13.32 -20.50
N VAL A 289 19.95 -12.26 -20.52
CA VAL A 289 19.98 -11.20 -21.55
C VAL A 289 20.83 -10.01 -21.15
N LEU A 290 21.30 -9.94 -19.90
CA LEU A 290 21.91 -8.74 -19.33
C LEU A 290 23.10 -8.20 -20.12
N LEU A 291 24.10 -9.01 -20.43
CA LEU A 291 25.34 -8.53 -21.06
C LEU A 291 25.12 -7.94 -22.44
N ASP A 292 24.27 -8.56 -23.25
CA ASP A 292 23.93 -8.08 -24.59
C ASP A 292 23.11 -6.79 -24.54
N GLU A 293 22.08 -6.76 -23.69
CA GLU A 293 21.24 -5.57 -23.48
C GLU A 293 22.03 -4.42 -22.86
N PHE A 294 22.91 -4.71 -21.92
CA PHE A 294 23.79 -3.70 -21.34
C PHE A 294 24.69 -3.08 -22.42
N ARG A 295 25.38 -3.90 -23.23
CA ARG A 295 26.22 -3.42 -24.31
C ARG A 295 25.43 -2.57 -25.30
N ARG A 296 24.24 -3.02 -25.66
CA ARG A 296 23.36 -2.30 -26.59
C ARG A 296 22.91 -0.94 -26.03
N ARG A 297 22.58 -0.88 -24.73
CA ARG A 297 22.02 0.33 -24.09
C ARG A 297 23.09 1.29 -23.62
N ARG A 298 24.17 0.77 -23.05
CA ARG A 298 25.23 1.58 -22.40
C ARG A 298 26.44 1.83 -23.32
N GLY A 299 26.59 1.09 -24.41
CA GLY A 299 27.63 1.31 -25.42
C GLY A 299 29.00 0.76 -25.06
N TYR A 300 29.13 -0.04 -23.99
CA TYR A 300 30.37 -0.69 -23.59
C TYR A 300 30.14 -2.09 -23.01
N ASP A 301 31.21 -2.85 -22.83
CA ASP A 301 31.16 -4.22 -22.32
C ASP A 301 31.29 -4.22 -20.78
N LEU A 302 30.23 -4.68 -20.10
CA LEU A 302 30.21 -4.80 -18.64
C LEU A 302 31.24 -5.79 -18.11
N THR A 303 31.60 -6.84 -18.88
CA THR A 303 32.49 -7.92 -18.43
C THR A 303 33.82 -7.40 -17.90
N LYS A 304 34.37 -6.35 -18.50
CA LYS A 304 35.62 -5.70 -18.05
C LYS A 304 35.52 -4.94 -16.74
N TYR A 305 34.29 -4.69 -16.28
CA TYR A 305 33.98 -3.85 -15.11
C TYR A 305 33.20 -4.57 -14.03
N LEU A 306 33.07 -5.90 -14.12
CA LEU A 306 32.26 -6.69 -13.16
C LEU A 306 32.69 -6.47 -11.71
N TYR A 307 33.99 -6.24 -11.46
CA TYR A 307 34.48 -5.95 -10.11
C TYR A 307 33.87 -4.67 -9.51
N ALA A 308 33.50 -3.68 -10.33
CA ALA A 308 32.83 -2.48 -9.85
C ALA A 308 31.48 -2.77 -9.16
N LEU A 309 30.77 -3.83 -9.56
CA LEU A 309 29.51 -4.24 -8.92
C LEU A 309 29.70 -4.78 -7.51
N TRP A 310 30.91 -5.23 -7.18
CA TRP A 310 31.25 -5.88 -5.91
C TRP A 310 32.32 -5.13 -5.11
N GLY A 311 33.30 -4.57 -5.77
CA GLY A 311 34.47 -3.95 -5.18
C GLY A 311 34.68 -2.48 -5.60
N ASP A 312 35.91 -2.01 -5.44
CA ASP A 312 36.31 -0.63 -5.75
C ASP A 312 37.22 -0.60 -6.98
N MET A 313 36.77 0.06 -8.04
CA MET A 313 37.53 0.42 -9.24
C MET A 313 37.73 1.95 -9.35
N GLY A 314 37.72 2.66 -8.23
CA GLY A 314 37.87 4.12 -8.16
C GLY A 314 36.64 4.86 -8.69
N GLU A 315 36.91 5.97 -9.37
CA GLU A 315 35.86 6.88 -9.86
C GLU A 315 34.86 6.24 -10.82
N ILE A 316 35.22 5.12 -11.45
CA ILE A 316 34.30 4.44 -12.36
C ILE A 316 33.30 3.54 -11.65
N THR A 317 33.54 3.14 -10.40
CA THR A 317 32.65 2.26 -9.62
C THR A 317 31.21 2.78 -9.58
N PRO A 318 30.92 4.00 -9.12
CA PRO A 318 29.54 4.50 -9.08
C PRO A 318 28.93 4.66 -10.48
N ARG A 319 29.75 4.91 -11.51
CA ARG A 319 29.30 5.08 -12.89
C ARG A 319 28.81 3.76 -13.50
N VAL A 320 29.58 2.69 -13.26
CA VAL A 320 29.24 1.33 -13.73
C VAL A 320 28.04 0.78 -12.97
N ARG A 321 27.97 0.99 -11.66
CA ARG A 321 26.82 0.60 -10.83
C ARG A 321 25.54 1.27 -11.32
N TYR A 322 25.57 2.58 -11.57
CA TYR A 322 24.42 3.28 -12.15
C TYR A 322 23.98 2.62 -13.46
N ASP A 323 24.89 2.40 -14.41
CA ASP A 323 24.56 1.80 -15.70
C ASP A 323 23.99 0.39 -15.58
N TYR A 324 24.50 -0.39 -14.60
CA TYR A 324 24.00 -1.74 -14.33
C TYR A 324 22.57 -1.71 -13.77
N PHE A 325 22.29 -0.96 -12.68
CA PHE A 325 20.97 -0.90 -12.09
C PHE A 325 19.93 -0.25 -13.02
N GLN A 326 20.36 0.77 -13.76
CA GLN A 326 19.52 1.39 -14.78
C GLN A 326 19.13 0.38 -15.87
N THR A 327 20.05 -0.50 -16.28
CA THR A 327 19.79 -1.55 -17.27
C THR A 327 18.81 -2.59 -16.73
N MET A 328 19.04 -3.10 -15.52
CA MET A 328 18.15 -4.06 -14.88
C MET A 328 16.74 -3.50 -14.72
N GLY A 329 16.65 -2.24 -14.27
CA GLY A 329 15.37 -1.54 -14.11
C GLY A 329 14.60 -1.34 -15.41
N GLU A 330 15.27 -0.90 -16.47
CA GLU A 330 14.67 -0.75 -17.82
C GLU A 330 14.16 -2.09 -18.34
N LEU A 331 14.95 -3.16 -18.20
CA LEU A 331 14.55 -4.50 -18.65
C LEU A 331 13.34 -5.01 -17.90
N THR A 332 13.30 -4.85 -16.58
CA THR A 332 12.14 -5.27 -15.75
C THR A 332 10.87 -4.53 -16.15
N ILE A 333 10.96 -3.23 -16.38
CA ILE A 333 9.79 -2.42 -16.80
C ILE A 333 9.29 -2.86 -18.17
N GLU A 334 10.20 -2.91 -19.17
CA GLU A 334 9.85 -3.18 -20.56
C GLU A 334 9.40 -4.62 -20.80
N ASN A 335 9.99 -5.58 -20.11
CA ASN A 335 9.81 -7.01 -20.37
C ASN A 335 8.83 -7.70 -19.41
N PHE A 336 8.50 -7.08 -18.30
CA PHE A 336 7.57 -7.65 -17.33
C PHE A 336 6.35 -6.75 -17.10
N PHE A 337 6.50 -5.55 -16.53
CA PHE A 337 5.36 -4.73 -16.11
C PHE A 337 4.53 -4.19 -17.28
N ASP A 338 5.19 -3.61 -18.29
CA ASP A 338 4.48 -3.11 -19.48
C ASP A 338 3.80 -4.27 -20.23
N VAL A 339 4.48 -5.43 -20.31
CA VAL A 339 3.93 -6.64 -20.96
C VAL A 339 2.69 -7.16 -20.24
N LEU A 340 2.67 -7.16 -18.90
CA LEU A 340 1.51 -7.58 -18.13
C LEU A 340 0.31 -6.67 -18.40
N THR A 341 0.53 -5.37 -18.44
CA THR A 341 -0.53 -4.40 -18.71
C THR A 341 -1.05 -4.51 -20.15
N ASP A 342 -0.14 -4.66 -21.11
CA ASP A 342 -0.53 -4.89 -22.51
C ASP A 342 -1.37 -6.16 -22.64
N PHE A 343 -0.97 -7.26 -22.00
CA PHE A 343 -1.74 -8.50 -21.96
C PHE A 343 -3.14 -8.29 -21.34
N ALA A 344 -3.21 -7.54 -20.23
CA ALA A 344 -4.50 -7.23 -19.59
C ALA A 344 -5.44 -6.49 -20.56
N HIS A 345 -4.93 -5.50 -21.27
CA HIS A 345 -5.69 -4.72 -22.25
C HIS A 345 -6.12 -5.57 -23.46
N GLU A 346 -5.24 -6.45 -23.97
CA GLU A 346 -5.56 -7.35 -25.07
C GLU A 346 -6.71 -8.31 -24.74
N HIS A 347 -6.88 -8.64 -23.46
CA HIS A 347 -7.97 -9.50 -22.97
C HIS A 347 -9.15 -8.73 -22.37
N GLY A 348 -9.18 -7.40 -22.55
CA GLY A 348 -10.30 -6.54 -22.16
C GLY A 348 -10.41 -6.30 -20.66
N GLY A 349 -9.34 -6.53 -19.91
CA GLY A 349 -9.19 -6.26 -18.49
C GLY A 349 -8.28 -5.07 -18.21
N ILE A 350 -7.94 -4.88 -16.93
CA ILE A 350 -7.00 -3.87 -16.44
C ILE A 350 -5.85 -4.54 -15.68
N SER A 351 -4.76 -3.80 -15.46
CA SER A 351 -3.69 -4.21 -14.56
C SER A 351 -3.74 -3.43 -13.25
N ARG A 352 -3.45 -4.11 -12.14
CA ARG A 352 -3.21 -3.52 -10.83
C ARG A 352 -1.90 -4.07 -10.29
N ILE A 353 -0.98 -3.19 -9.90
CA ILE A 353 0.43 -3.58 -9.67
C ILE A 353 0.96 -2.92 -8.40
N GLN A 354 1.59 -3.72 -7.56
CA GLN A 354 2.49 -3.29 -6.50
C GLN A 354 3.91 -3.21 -7.06
N ALA A 355 4.54 -2.03 -6.96
CA ALA A 355 5.83 -1.79 -7.60
C ALA A 355 7.04 -2.08 -6.69
N HIS A 356 6.84 -2.29 -5.40
CA HIS A 356 7.94 -2.54 -4.47
C HIS A 356 8.57 -3.93 -4.69
N GLY A 357 9.82 -4.07 -4.31
CA GLY A 357 10.63 -5.25 -4.61
C GLY A 357 11.26 -5.26 -6.02
N THR A 358 11.15 -4.17 -6.78
CA THR A 358 11.71 -4.04 -8.14
C THR A 358 13.04 -3.29 -8.17
N TRP A 359 13.80 -3.51 -9.23
CA TRP A 359 15.03 -2.78 -9.57
C TRP A 359 14.79 -1.42 -10.25
N GLY A 360 13.65 -1.25 -10.89
CA GLY A 360 13.34 -0.13 -11.77
C GLY A 360 13.06 1.18 -11.05
N ASP A 361 12.93 2.24 -11.82
CA ASP A 361 12.32 3.49 -11.37
C ASP A 361 10.91 3.18 -10.86
N ILE A 362 10.74 3.24 -9.55
CA ILE A 362 9.53 2.78 -8.88
C ILE A 362 8.28 3.57 -9.28
N LEU A 363 8.40 4.88 -9.57
CA LEU A 363 7.28 5.66 -10.08
C LEU A 363 6.89 5.21 -11.49
N ARG A 364 7.87 4.86 -12.33
CA ARG A 364 7.61 4.36 -13.67
C ARG A 364 7.00 2.95 -13.64
N VAL A 365 7.37 2.13 -12.66
CA VAL A 365 6.73 0.80 -12.45
C VAL A 365 5.26 0.98 -12.04
N TYR A 366 4.97 1.83 -11.07
CA TYR A 366 3.57 2.17 -10.72
C TYR A 366 2.79 2.72 -11.92
N ALA A 367 3.45 3.51 -12.78
CA ALA A 367 2.83 4.06 -13.98
C ALA A 367 2.51 3.03 -15.06
N ALA A 368 3.17 1.88 -15.06
CA ALA A 368 2.84 0.77 -15.96
C ALA A 368 1.42 0.25 -15.71
N ALA A 369 0.94 0.32 -14.47
CA ALA A 369 -0.38 -0.14 -14.08
C ALA A 369 -1.50 0.83 -14.50
N ASP A 370 -2.71 0.27 -14.73
CA ASP A 370 -3.94 1.07 -14.78
C ASP A 370 -4.30 1.58 -13.39
N ILE A 371 -4.09 0.76 -12.36
CA ILE A 371 -4.27 1.12 -10.96
C ILE A 371 -2.96 0.84 -10.22
N PRO A 372 -2.17 1.88 -9.89
CA PRO A 372 -1.04 1.76 -8.97
C PRO A 372 -1.53 1.33 -7.59
N GLU A 373 -0.87 0.36 -6.97
CA GLU A 373 -1.22 -0.10 -5.63
C GLU A 373 -0.07 0.05 -4.65
N GLY A 374 -0.30 0.82 -3.58
CA GLY A 374 0.58 0.87 -2.42
C GLY A 374 0.27 -0.24 -1.43
N GLU A 375 1.08 -0.34 -0.38
CA GLU A 375 0.89 -1.30 0.70
C GLU A 375 1.06 -0.64 2.07
N THR A 376 0.29 -1.12 3.05
CA THR A 376 0.45 -0.78 4.46
C THR A 376 0.87 -2.02 5.23
N PHE A 377 2.18 -2.22 5.37
CA PHE A 377 2.75 -3.33 6.11
C PHE A 377 2.98 -2.98 7.59
N GLY A 378 2.54 -3.85 8.49
CA GLY A 378 2.62 -3.63 9.94
C GLY A 378 1.43 -2.85 10.51
N ASP A 379 1.46 -2.53 11.82
CA ASP A 379 0.40 -1.76 12.51
C ASP A 379 0.69 -0.26 12.40
N HIS A 380 0.24 0.35 11.31
CA HIS A 380 0.45 1.76 11.04
C HIS A 380 -0.85 2.55 11.16
N ARG A 381 -1.10 3.07 12.35
CA ARG A 381 -2.17 4.03 12.67
C ARG A 381 -1.60 5.42 12.92
N THR A 382 -0.62 5.82 12.11
CA THR A 382 0.07 7.11 12.26
C THR A 382 -0.04 7.91 10.97
N LEU A 383 0.01 9.24 11.12
CA LEU A 383 0.11 10.18 10.00
C LEU A 383 1.55 10.37 9.52
N GLU A 384 2.50 9.68 10.12
CA GLU A 384 3.86 9.67 9.62
C GLU A 384 3.87 9.17 8.18
N VAL A 385 4.66 9.78 7.31
CA VAL A 385 4.95 9.28 5.96
C VAL A 385 5.78 8.00 6.11
N ASN A 386 5.15 7.01 6.68
CA ASN A 386 5.80 5.86 7.31
C ASN A 386 6.08 4.75 6.32
N THR A 387 5.42 4.77 5.18
CA THR A 387 5.76 3.86 4.10
C THR A 387 5.87 4.66 2.83
N ILE A 388 7.07 4.80 2.33
CA ILE A 388 7.35 5.41 1.04
C ILE A 388 6.45 4.82 -0.06
N HIS A 389 6.07 3.54 0.05
CA HIS A 389 5.21 2.83 -0.91
C HIS A 389 3.85 3.48 -1.12
N ARG A 390 3.16 3.92 -0.08
CA ARG A 390 1.87 4.61 -0.21
C ARG A 390 2.01 5.91 -1.00
N ARG A 391 2.90 6.77 -0.56
CA ARG A 391 3.12 8.08 -1.20
C ARG A 391 3.67 7.95 -2.62
N LEU A 392 4.50 6.94 -2.90
CA LEU A 392 5.00 6.68 -4.25
C LEU A 392 3.88 6.28 -5.21
N ALA A 393 2.97 5.38 -4.79
CA ALA A 393 1.83 4.98 -5.61
C ALA A 393 0.88 6.16 -5.89
N ALA A 394 0.59 7.00 -4.86
CA ALA A 394 -0.22 8.21 -5.02
C ALA A 394 0.45 9.21 -5.99
N SER A 395 1.74 9.47 -5.79
CA SER A 395 2.52 10.38 -6.66
C SER A 395 2.54 9.89 -8.10
N ALA A 396 2.75 8.59 -8.33
CA ALA A 396 2.66 8.01 -9.67
C ALA A 396 1.26 8.21 -10.28
N GLY A 397 0.20 7.96 -9.51
CA GLY A 397 -1.17 8.25 -9.93
C GLY A 397 -1.36 9.68 -10.39
N HIS A 398 -0.86 10.65 -9.61
CA HIS A 398 -0.98 12.08 -9.91
C HIS A 398 -0.17 12.48 -11.16
N ILE A 399 1.08 12.03 -11.28
CA ILE A 399 2.00 12.39 -12.36
C ILE A 399 1.57 11.78 -13.68
N TYR A 400 1.16 10.52 -13.67
CA TYR A 400 0.80 9.78 -14.88
C TYR A 400 -0.70 9.79 -15.18
N GLY A 401 -1.48 10.60 -14.42
CA GLY A 401 -2.90 10.85 -14.70
C GLY A 401 -3.81 9.65 -14.39
N ARG A 402 -3.47 8.85 -13.39
CA ARG A 402 -4.34 7.77 -12.89
C ARG A 402 -5.24 8.32 -11.78
N ASN A 403 -6.56 8.28 -11.98
CA ASN A 403 -7.50 8.82 -10.99
C ASN A 403 -7.74 7.85 -9.81
N ILE A 404 -7.53 6.55 -10.00
CA ILE A 404 -7.68 5.53 -8.97
C ILE A 404 -6.30 5.06 -8.55
N VAL A 405 -6.05 5.12 -7.24
CA VAL A 405 -4.85 4.59 -6.60
C VAL A 405 -5.31 3.71 -5.44
N SER A 406 -4.96 2.44 -5.50
CA SER A 406 -5.34 1.46 -4.47
C SER A 406 -4.24 1.28 -3.43
N ASN A 407 -4.66 0.74 -2.29
CA ASN A 407 -3.73 0.33 -1.24
C ASN A 407 -4.16 -1.01 -0.67
N GLU A 408 -3.23 -1.95 -0.62
CA GLU A 408 -3.33 -3.12 0.22
C GLU A 408 -3.27 -2.68 1.67
N THR A 409 -4.35 -2.92 2.41
CA THR A 409 -4.56 -2.35 3.74
C THR A 409 -4.85 -3.45 4.74
N PHE A 410 -4.31 -3.31 5.96
CA PHE A 410 -4.41 -4.26 7.07
C PHE A 410 -3.51 -5.49 6.93
N THR A 411 -2.38 -5.39 6.24
CA THR A 411 -1.29 -6.37 6.26
C THR A 411 -0.56 -6.28 7.60
N TRP A 412 -1.32 -6.53 8.67
CA TRP A 412 -0.84 -6.32 10.05
C TRP A 412 -0.24 -7.59 10.64
N LEU A 413 0.97 -7.45 11.15
CA LEU A 413 1.64 -8.46 11.98
C LEU A 413 1.46 -8.17 13.48
N LYS A 414 0.30 -7.63 13.85
CA LYS A 414 -0.03 -7.19 15.21
C LYS A 414 0.08 -8.33 16.22
N ARG A 415 0.60 -8.01 17.40
CA ARG A 415 0.69 -8.94 18.51
C ARG A 415 0.08 -8.33 19.77
N PRO A 416 -0.79 -9.03 20.49
CA PRO A 416 -1.41 -10.30 20.11
C PRO A 416 -2.29 -10.14 18.88
N ARG A 417 -2.51 -11.22 18.14
CA ARG A 417 -3.40 -11.25 16.97
C ARG A 417 -4.86 -11.22 17.40
N PHE A 418 -5.75 -10.93 16.44
CA PHE A 418 -7.19 -10.91 16.63
C PHE A 418 -7.70 -9.84 17.62
N THR A 419 -6.92 -8.78 17.80
CA THR A 419 -7.29 -7.64 18.66
C THR A 419 -7.94 -6.52 17.88
N GLU A 420 -7.97 -6.60 16.57
CA GLU A 420 -8.37 -5.53 15.67
C GLU A 420 -9.84 -5.16 15.88
N THR A 421 -10.10 -3.87 16.01
CA THR A 421 -11.44 -3.29 16.09
C THR A 421 -11.77 -2.52 14.81
N LEU A 422 -13.07 -2.33 14.53
CA LEU A 422 -13.50 -1.54 13.37
C LEU A 422 -13.03 -0.08 13.45
N GLU A 423 -12.94 0.48 14.66
CA GLU A 423 -12.44 1.82 14.88
C GLU A 423 -10.95 1.97 14.58
N GLU A 424 -10.11 1.01 15.03
CA GLU A 424 -8.69 0.98 14.67
C GLU A 424 -8.50 0.83 13.17
N MET A 425 -9.31 -0.01 12.52
CA MET A 425 -9.31 -0.15 11.06
C MET A 425 -9.70 1.15 10.37
N LYS A 426 -10.69 1.87 10.89
CA LYS A 426 -11.07 3.20 10.38
C LYS A 426 -9.91 4.19 10.47
N ALA A 427 -9.26 4.29 11.63
CA ALA A 427 -8.12 5.21 11.83
C ALA A 427 -6.96 4.90 10.85
N ALA A 428 -6.69 3.62 10.60
CA ALA A 428 -5.68 3.21 9.63
C ALA A 428 -6.07 3.60 8.19
N VAL A 429 -7.34 3.42 7.82
CA VAL A 429 -7.86 3.83 6.51
C VAL A 429 -7.80 5.36 6.36
N ASP A 430 -8.06 6.12 7.43
CA ASP A 430 -7.93 7.58 7.43
C ASP A 430 -6.49 8.01 7.09
N ALA A 431 -5.50 7.37 7.69
CA ALA A 431 -4.09 7.63 7.39
C ALA A 431 -3.76 7.30 5.92
N VAL A 432 -4.27 6.19 5.40
CA VAL A 432 -4.11 5.79 3.98
C VAL A 432 -4.73 6.84 3.04
N PHE A 433 -5.93 7.34 3.35
CA PHE A 433 -6.56 8.41 2.58
C PHE A 433 -5.76 9.72 2.61
N CYS A 434 -5.18 10.07 3.76
CA CYS A 434 -4.32 11.25 3.89
C CYS A 434 -3.02 11.14 3.08
N ASP A 435 -2.59 9.93 2.68
CA ASP A 435 -1.49 9.72 1.76
C ASP A 435 -1.88 9.79 0.28
N GLY A 436 -3.16 10.05 -0.03
CA GLY A 436 -3.64 10.25 -1.40
C GLY A 436 -4.25 9.02 -2.06
N MET A 437 -4.38 7.91 -1.34
CA MET A 437 -5.10 6.73 -1.82
C MET A 437 -6.60 6.99 -1.89
N ASN A 438 -7.31 6.29 -2.77
CA ASN A 438 -8.77 6.41 -2.91
C ASN A 438 -9.47 5.10 -3.28
N MET A 439 -8.78 3.97 -3.09
CA MET A 439 -9.33 2.63 -3.18
C MET A 439 -8.66 1.73 -2.14
N ILE A 440 -9.46 1.13 -1.27
CA ILE A 440 -8.97 0.25 -0.21
C ILE A 440 -9.17 -1.20 -0.63
N VAL A 441 -8.11 -1.99 -0.56
CA VAL A 441 -8.13 -3.44 -0.72
C VAL A 441 -7.78 -4.07 0.62
N ASN A 442 -8.75 -4.71 1.26
CA ASN A 442 -8.51 -5.35 2.55
C ASN A 442 -7.57 -6.54 2.38
N HIS A 443 -6.59 -6.64 3.23
CA HIS A 443 -5.72 -7.79 3.37
C HIS A 443 -6.03 -8.48 4.71
N GLY A 444 -6.93 -9.51 4.82
CA GLY A 444 -7.94 -9.73 3.82
C GLY A 444 -8.87 -10.86 4.28
N TYR A 445 -9.60 -11.44 3.37
CA TYR A 445 -10.61 -12.45 3.62
C TYR A 445 -10.05 -13.86 3.32
N ALA A 446 -9.83 -14.65 4.35
CA ALA A 446 -9.43 -16.05 4.21
C ALA A 446 -10.68 -16.90 3.96
N TYR A 447 -10.71 -17.66 2.87
CA TYR A 447 -11.76 -18.62 2.61
C TYR A 447 -11.91 -19.58 3.80
N SER A 448 -13.11 -19.68 4.33
CA SER A 448 -13.42 -20.41 5.56
C SER A 448 -14.75 -21.17 5.42
N PRO A 449 -14.73 -22.38 4.83
CA PRO A 449 -15.94 -23.18 4.68
C PRO A 449 -16.48 -23.62 6.05
N GLU A 450 -17.76 -23.93 6.15
CA GLU A 450 -18.35 -24.39 7.44
C GLU A 450 -17.58 -25.56 8.08
N LYS A 451 -17.06 -26.45 7.25
CA LYS A 451 -16.26 -27.59 7.70
C LYS A 451 -14.87 -27.23 8.25
N ALA A 452 -14.41 -25.98 8.07
CA ALA A 452 -13.19 -25.48 8.71
C ALA A 452 -13.38 -25.13 10.20
N GLY A 453 -14.61 -25.25 10.71
CA GLY A 453 -14.94 -24.97 12.10
C GLY A 453 -15.38 -23.53 12.35
N LYS A 454 -15.70 -23.21 13.62
CA LYS A 454 -16.29 -21.94 14.04
C LYS A 454 -15.47 -20.71 13.67
N ARG A 455 -14.13 -20.82 13.69
CA ARG A 455 -13.19 -19.71 13.50
C ARG A 455 -12.58 -19.66 12.09
N GLY A 456 -12.84 -20.66 11.29
CA GLY A 456 -12.35 -20.75 9.91
C GLY A 456 -10.85 -20.88 9.80
N TRP A 457 -10.32 -20.57 8.63
CA TRP A 457 -8.88 -20.59 8.33
C TRP A 457 -8.33 -19.15 8.28
N PRO A 458 -7.39 -18.75 9.13
CA PRO A 458 -6.80 -17.43 9.05
C PRO A 458 -5.53 -17.41 8.19
N PHE A 459 -5.22 -16.23 7.67
CA PHE A 459 -3.93 -15.98 7.04
C PHE A 459 -2.91 -15.53 8.08
N TYR A 460 -1.68 -16.06 8.00
CA TYR A 460 -0.65 -15.86 9.03
C TYR A 460 -0.12 -14.42 9.12
N ALA A 461 -0.17 -13.66 8.05
CA ALA A 461 0.44 -12.33 7.92
C ALA A 461 -0.61 -11.23 7.67
N SER A 462 -1.78 -11.31 8.32
CA SER A 462 -2.87 -10.38 8.06
C SER A 462 -3.83 -10.25 9.23
N THR A 463 -4.63 -9.19 9.19
CA THR A 463 -5.86 -9.04 9.95
C THR A 463 -6.89 -10.07 9.48
N HIS A 464 -7.57 -10.70 10.40
CA HIS A 464 -8.60 -11.69 10.09
C HIS A 464 -9.94 -11.00 9.84
N ILE A 465 -10.20 -10.64 8.57
CA ILE A 465 -11.41 -9.91 8.15
C ILE A 465 -12.34 -10.87 7.39
N ASN A 466 -13.16 -11.61 8.11
CA ASN A 466 -14.17 -12.45 7.49
C ASN A 466 -15.40 -12.68 8.39
N HIS A 467 -16.38 -13.44 7.88
CA HIS A 467 -17.64 -13.70 8.54
C HIS A 467 -17.55 -14.49 9.86
N THR A 468 -16.38 -15.04 10.21
CA THR A 468 -16.20 -15.78 11.47
C THR A 468 -15.85 -14.87 12.65
N THR A 469 -15.54 -13.59 12.41
CA THR A 469 -15.27 -12.62 13.48
C THR A 469 -16.57 -12.17 14.15
N PRO A 470 -16.61 -11.98 15.49
CA PRO A 470 -17.84 -11.54 16.17
C PRO A 470 -18.35 -10.19 15.71
N TRP A 471 -17.48 -9.30 15.25
CA TRP A 471 -17.83 -7.95 14.78
C TRP A 471 -18.23 -7.90 13.29
N TRP A 472 -18.19 -9.00 12.55
CA TRP A 472 -18.54 -9.02 11.12
C TRP A 472 -19.92 -8.42 10.79
N PRO A 473 -20.98 -8.62 11.62
CA PRO A 473 -22.29 -7.99 11.38
C PRO A 473 -22.24 -6.46 11.31
N TYR A 474 -21.19 -5.84 11.86
CA TYR A 474 -20.99 -4.38 11.87
C TYR A 474 -20.00 -3.90 10.82
N TYR A 475 -19.28 -4.82 10.13
CA TYR A 475 -18.28 -4.46 9.13
C TYR A 475 -18.86 -3.58 8.01
N GLY A 476 -20.14 -3.74 7.66
CA GLY A 476 -20.81 -2.92 6.67
C GLY A 476 -20.72 -1.42 6.93
N HIS A 477 -20.65 -0.98 8.18
CA HIS A 477 -20.47 0.44 8.53
C HIS A 477 -19.10 0.97 8.09
N LEU A 478 -18.04 0.18 8.28
CA LEU A 478 -16.69 0.50 7.81
C LEU A 478 -16.63 0.48 6.28
N ALA A 479 -17.22 -0.51 5.64
CA ALA A 479 -17.28 -0.60 4.18
C ALA A 479 -18.03 0.59 3.54
N ASP A 480 -19.14 1.00 4.14
CA ASP A 480 -19.89 2.20 3.75
C ASP A 480 -19.06 3.48 3.92
N TYR A 481 -18.35 3.60 5.04
CA TYR A 481 -17.42 4.69 5.30
C TYR A 481 -16.34 4.75 4.21
N ILE A 482 -15.65 3.64 3.93
CA ILE A 482 -14.64 3.54 2.87
C ILE A 482 -15.22 3.98 1.52
N SER A 483 -16.42 3.51 1.20
CA SER A 483 -17.07 3.83 -0.07
C SER A 483 -17.37 5.32 -0.22
N ARG A 484 -17.83 5.99 0.83
CA ARG A 484 -18.14 7.44 0.85
C ARG A 484 -16.88 8.29 0.67
N VAL A 485 -15.84 8.00 1.45
CA VAL A 485 -14.60 8.76 1.37
C VAL A 485 -13.91 8.52 0.02
N SER A 486 -13.85 7.26 -0.45
CA SER A 486 -13.33 6.94 -1.78
C SER A 486 -14.08 7.69 -2.89
N ALA A 487 -15.42 7.74 -2.83
CA ALA A 487 -16.22 8.45 -3.82
C ALA A 487 -15.90 9.95 -3.86
N MET A 488 -15.75 10.58 -2.71
CA MET A 488 -15.37 11.99 -2.61
C MET A 488 -13.94 12.23 -3.08
N LEU A 489 -12.97 11.38 -2.68
CA LEU A 489 -11.56 11.50 -3.05
C LEU A 489 -11.27 11.18 -4.53
N ARG A 490 -12.24 10.67 -5.28
CA ARG A 490 -12.15 10.48 -6.74
C ARG A 490 -12.68 11.67 -7.54
N GLN A 491 -13.23 12.70 -6.86
CA GLN A 491 -13.68 13.91 -7.53
C GLN A 491 -12.50 14.83 -7.84
N GLY A 492 -12.54 15.45 -9.00
CA GLY A 492 -11.53 16.42 -9.42
C GLY A 492 -10.09 15.86 -9.44
N ARG A 493 -9.11 16.72 -9.22
CA ARG A 493 -7.68 16.39 -9.22
C ARG A 493 -7.05 16.68 -7.85
N PRO A 494 -5.97 15.97 -7.48
CA PRO A 494 -5.20 16.26 -6.27
C PRO A 494 -4.47 17.60 -6.38
N VAL A 495 -4.13 18.18 -5.23
CA VAL A 495 -3.32 19.39 -5.13
C VAL A 495 -2.02 19.09 -4.40
N ALA A 496 -0.91 19.18 -5.11
CA ALA A 496 0.44 19.12 -4.57
C ALA A 496 1.25 20.28 -5.18
N GLU A 497 1.75 21.18 -4.34
CA GLU A 497 2.56 22.32 -4.81
C GLU A 497 4.05 22.09 -4.64
N VAL A 498 4.43 21.09 -3.87
CA VAL A 498 5.82 20.69 -3.64
C VAL A 498 6.07 19.34 -4.32
N ALA A 499 7.17 19.24 -5.03
CA ALA A 499 7.66 17.98 -5.57
C ALA A 499 8.99 17.64 -4.89
N VAL A 500 9.14 16.39 -4.46
CA VAL A 500 10.40 15.84 -3.94
C VAL A 500 11.00 14.94 -5.02
N TYR A 501 12.15 15.34 -5.53
CA TYR A 501 12.85 14.54 -6.54
C TYR A 501 13.46 13.28 -5.93
N LEU A 502 13.19 12.14 -6.55
CA LEU A 502 13.78 10.86 -6.16
C LEU A 502 15.23 10.77 -6.66
N PRO A 503 16.22 10.69 -5.77
CA PRO A 503 17.64 10.67 -6.15
C PRO A 503 18.07 9.28 -6.65
N GLN A 504 17.36 8.75 -7.64
CA GLN A 504 17.55 7.39 -8.17
C GLN A 504 19.00 7.18 -8.65
N ALA A 505 19.62 8.22 -9.24
CA ALA A 505 20.98 8.15 -9.73
C ALA A 505 22.00 7.97 -8.58
N ASP A 506 21.79 8.61 -7.44
CA ASP A 506 22.63 8.43 -6.27
C ASP A 506 22.47 7.03 -5.69
N ILE A 507 21.22 6.57 -5.53
CA ILE A 507 20.92 5.21 -5.04
C ILE A 507 21.58 4.15 -5.93
N TYR A 508 21.41 4.23 -7.24
CA TYR A 508 22.02 3.28 -8.17
C TYR A 508 23.55 3.30 -8.13
N SER A 509 24.16 4.48 -7.99
CA SER A 509 25.60 4.65 -7.97
C SER A 509 26.27 4.10 -6.70
N ASP A 510 25.56 4.17 -5.58
CA ASP A 510 26.07 3.79 -4.26
C ASP A 510 25.64 2.36 -3.85
N ASN A 511 24.67 1.78 -4.56
CA ASN A 511 24.12 0.46 -4.25
C ASN A 511 25.11 -0.67 -4.60
N MET A 512 24.99 -1.78 -3.88
CA MET A 512 25.76 -3.00 -4.12
C MET A 512 24.90 -4.11 -4.71
N LEU A 513 25.53 -5.07 -5.38
CA LEU A 513 24.87 -6.16 -6.10
C LEU A 513 23.87 -6.96 -5.26
N SER A 514 24.05 -7.03 -3.95
CA SER A 514 23.20 -7.78 -3.02
C SER A 514 22.00 -7.02 -2.49
N GLU A 515 21.85 -5.73 -2.78
CA GLU A 515 20.79 -4.89 -2.22
C GLU A 515 19.58 -4.83 -3.15
N LEU A 516 18.46 -5.46 -2.73
CA LEU A 516 17.27 -5.68 -3.54
C LEU A 516 16.16 -4.64 -3.37
N HIS A 517 16.05 -4.03 -2.18
CA HIS A 517 14.93 -3.14 -1.87
C HIS A 517 15.28 -1.67 -2.07
N LEU A 518 15.31 -1.22 -3.33
CA LEU A 518 15.63 0.16 -3.67
C LEU A 518 14.69 1.19 -3.03
N ALA A 519 13.42 0.86 -2.84
CA ALA A 519 12.48 1.75 -2.17
C ALA A 519 12.88 2.05 -0.72
N MET A 520 13.40 1.06 0.02
CA MET A 520 13.91 1.26 1.37
C MET A 520 15.16 2.16 1.37
N ARG A 521 16.04 1.99 0.39
CA ARG A 521 17.22 2.86 0.23
C ARG A 521 16.84 4.29 -0.11
N LEU A 522 15.80 4.49 -0.91
CA LEU A 522 15.24 5.82 -1.18
C LEU A 522 14.70 6.45 0.12
N GLU A 523 13.95 5.70 0.93
CA GLU A 523 13.42 6.17 2.21
C GLU A 523 14.53 6.57 3.18
N GLU A 524 15.57 5.74 3.30
CA GLU A 524 16.74 6.05 4.13
C GLU A 524 17.46 7.33 3.65
N HIS A 525 17.64 7.47 2.33
CA HIS A 525 18.33 8.62 1.74
C HIS A 525 17.55 9.93 1.90
N LEU A 526 16.24 9.89 1.64
CA LEU A 526 15.36 11.06 1.76
C LEU A 526 15.15 11.48 3.23
N GLY A 527 15.17 10.53 4.15
CA GLY A 527 14.90 10.72 5.56
C GLY A 527 13.41 10.80 5.87
N ARG A 528 12.91 9.83 6.62
CA ARG A 528 11.50 9.76 7.03
C ARG A 528 11.04 11.01 7.76
N SER A 529 11.78 11.47 8.76
CA SER A 529 11.47 12.69 9.53
C SER A 529 11.34 13.93 8.65
N ARG A 530 12.12 14.01 7.58
CA ARG A 530 12.11 15.14 6.64
C ARG A 530 10.83 15.17 5.81
N MET A 531 10.39 14.02 5.33
CA MET A 531 9.12 13.90 4.59
C MET A 531 7.94 14.26 5.49
N ASP A 532 7.95 13.77 6.71
CA ASP A 532 6.96 14.14 7.73
C ASP A 532 6.96 15.64 8.03
N ALA A 533 8.15 16.23 8.16
CA ALA A 533 8.28 17.67 8.44
C ALA A 533 7.66 18.53 7.31
N ILE A 534 7.83 18.15 6.04
CA ILE A 534 7.21 18.84 4.90
C ILE A 534 5.67 18.79 5.04
N GLN A 535 5.12 17.62 5.28
CA GLN A 535 3.67 17.44 5.41
C GLN A 535 3.10 18.16 6.63
N LYS A 536 3.73 18.04 7.79
CA LYS A 536 3.31 18.69 9.04
C LYS A 536 3.41 20.22 8.97
N ALA A 537 4.32 20.72 8.13
CA ALA A 537 4.45 22.16 7.85
C ALA A 537 3.34 22.69 6.92
N GLY A 538 2.42 21.86 6.48
CA GLY A 538 1.27 22.23 5.66
C GLY A 538 1.51 22.17 4.15
N TYR A 539 2.51 21.43 3.72
CA TYR A 539 2.82 21.21 2.30
C TYR A 539 2.56 19.75 1.93
N TRP A 540 1.46 19.50 1.28
CA TRP A 540 1.27 18.19 0.65
C TRP A 540 2.16 18.08 -0.59
N PHE A 541 2.85 16.95 -0.79
CA PHE A 541 3.85 16.79 -1.83
C PHE A 541 3.70 15.50 -2.62
N ASP A 542 4.21 15.51 -3.85
CA ASP A 542 4.44 14.33 -4.68
C ASP A 542 5.93 14.03 -4.80
N TYR A 543 6.27 12.75 -4.92
CA TYR A 543 7.57 12.34 -5.44
C TYR A 543 7.58 12.48 -6.96
N ILE A 544 8.70 12.93 -7.53
CA ILE A 544 8.91 13.01 -8.98
C ILE A 544 10.21 12.34 -9.40
N ASN A 545 10.23 11.79 -10.61
CA ASN A 545 11.38 11.13 -11.22
C ASN A 545 11.93 11.90 -12.43
N ASP A 546 12.94 11.35 -13.08
CA ASP A 546 13.54 11.93 -14.29
C ASP A 546 12.52 12.02 -15.44
N GLU A 547 11.67 11.02 -15.63
CA GLU A 547 10.66 11.03 -16.69
C GLU A 547 9.62 12.13 -16.47
N ALA A 548 9.22 12.37 -15.24
CA ALA A 548 8.30 13.46 -14.87
C ALA A 548 8.86 14.82 -15.28
N LEU A 549 10.17 15.03 -15.07
CA LEU A 549 10.85 16.29 -15.38
C LEU A 549 11.17 16.45 -16.87
N THR A 550 11.47 15.36 -17.57
CA THR A 550 12.02 15.44 -18.92
C THR A 550 11.03 15.15 -20.05
N ARG A 551 9.97 14.41 -19.77
CA ARG A 551 9.00 13.94 -20.78
C ARG A 551 7.56 14.31 -20.52
N LEU A 552 7.12 14.30 -19.28
CA LEU A 552 5.71 14.49 -18.91
C LEU A 552 5.39 15.95 -18.60
N GLY A 553 6.34 16.69 -18.08
CA GLY A 553 6.16 18.06 -17.64
C GLY A 553 7.00 19.08 -18.39
N HIS A 554 6.76 20.34 -18.04
CA HIS A 554 7.51 21.49 -18.57
C HIS A 554 7.49 22.63 -17.56
N ALA A 555 8.53 23.47 -17.61
CA ALA A 555 8.61 24.68 -16.81
C ALA A 555 7.54 25.69 -17.29
N CYS A 556 6.86 26.32 -16.34
CA CYS A 556 5.86 27.37 -16.58
C CYS A 556 6.11 28.55 -15.60
N PRO A 557 5.57 29.76 -15.84
CA PRO A 557 5.82 30.91 -14.98
C PRO A 557 5.57 30.60 -13.49
N GLY A 558 6.62 30.62 -12.67
CA GLY A 558 6.59 30.34 -11.23
C GLY A 558 6.31 28.88 -10.85
N GLY A 559 6.58 27.92 -11.74
CA GLY A 559 6.32 26.51 -11.44
C GLY A 559 6.73 25.53 -12.53
N PHE A 560 6.34 24.26 -12.31
CA PHE A 560 6.51 23.17 -13.23
C PHE A 560 5.16 22.46 -13.41
N GLN A 561 4.70 22.31 -14.64
CA GLN A 561 3.41 21.74 -14.99
C GLN A 561 3.57 20.29 -15.43
N ILE A 562 2.82 19.39 -14.79
CA ILE A 562 2.67 17.99 -15.22
C ILE A 562 1.17 17.70 -15.32
N GLY A 563 0.66 17.45 -16.52
CA GLY A 563 -0.78 17.34 -16.73
C GLY A 563 -1.52 18.58 -16.22
N GLU A 564 -2.43 18.40 -15.28
CA GLU A 564 -3.14 19.51 -14.60
C GLU A 564 -2.48 19.96 -13.29
N ASN A 565 -1.49 19.23 -12.80
CA ASN A 565 -0.77 19.55 -11.55
C ASN A 565 0.32 20.59 -11.81
N ARG A 566 0.47 21.52 -10.87
CA ARG A 566 1.48 22.57 -10.92
C ARG A 566 2.28 22.59 -9.64
N TYR A 567 3.54 22.23 -9.74
CA TYR A 567 4.50 22.27 -8.63
C TYR A 567 5.18 23.64 -8.59
N ARG A 568 5.13 24.31 -7.42
CA ARG A 568 5.73 25.61 -7.18
C ARG A 568 7.14 25.47 -6.62
N ALA A 569 7.40 24.35 -5.94
CA ALA A 569 8.73 24.03 -5.43
C ALA A 569 9.15 22.62 -5.88
N ILE A 570 10.45 22.46 -6.16
CA ILE A 570 11.11 21.17 -6.34
C ILE A 570 12.23 21.08 -5.29
N VAL A 571 12.23 20.00 -4.52
CA VAL A 571 13.20 19.73 -3.45
C VAL A 571 14.11 18.59 -3.86
N LEU A 572 15.42 18.83 -3.82
CA LEU A 572 16.47 17.84 -4.02
C LEU A 572 17.07 17.52 -2.65
N VAL A 573 16.93 16.31 -2.16
CA VAL A 573 17.44 15.88 -0.85
C VAL A 573 18.68 15.04 -1.05
N GLY A 574 19.84 15.52 -0.54
CA GLY A 574 21.10 14.79 -0.60
C GLY A 574 21.54 14.42 -2.02
N CYS A 575 20.98 15.06 -3.04
CA CYS A 575 21.19 14.73 -4.43
C CYS A 575 22.57 15.22 -4.88
N THR A 576 23.40 14.32 -5.38
CA THR A 576 24.75 14.64 -5.89
C THR A 576 24.87 14.44 -7.39
N ARG A 577 24.06 13.54 -7.99
CA ARG A 577 24.13 13.12 -9.39
C ARG A 577 22.80 13.36 -10.10
N LEU A 578 22.89 13.82 -11.34
CA LEU A 578 21.72 13.98 -12.21
C LEU A 578 22.00 13.51 -13.64
N PRO A 579 21.02 12.96 -14.34
CA PRO A 579 21.00 12.91 -15.79
C PRO A 579 21.07 14.35 -16.37
N VAL A 580 21.72 14.52 -17.52
CA VAL A 580 21.91 15.84 -18.16
C VAL A 580 20.56 16.52 -18.46
N GLU A 581 19.59 15.73 -18.95
CA GLU A 581 18.25 16.23 -19.31
C GLU A 581 17.50 16.73 -18.08
N THR A 582 17.58 16.00 -16.97
CA THR A 582 17.00 16.39 -15.67
C THR A 582 17.62 17.69 -15.16
N ALA A 583 18.96 17.81 -15.24
CA ALA A 583 19.63 19.03 -14.85
C ALA A 583 19.18 20.24 -15.69
N ARG A 584 18.93 20.04 -16.99
CA ARG A 584 18.37 21.10 -17.88
C ARG A 584 16.94 21.47 -17.48
N ALA A 585 16.08 20.48 -17.21
CA ALA A 585 14.71 20.73 -16.79
C ALA A 585 14.65 21.51 -15.45
N LEU A 586 15.49 21.17 -14.50
CA LEU A 586 15.60 21.89 -13.21
C LEU A 586 16.11 23.33 -13.41
N LYS A 587 17.07 23.55 -14.32
CA LYS A 587 17.49 24.89 -14.71
C LYS A 587 16.32 25.70 -15.29
N GLU A 588 15.60 25.14 -16.25
CA GLU A 588 14.45 25.80 -16.86
C GLU A 588 13.36 26.12 -15.84
N PHE A 589 13.10 25.22 -14.89
CA PHE A 589 12.21 25.45 -13.77
C PHE A 589 12.64 26.65 -12.90
N ALA A 590 13.90 26.69 -12.50
CA ALA A 590 14.43 27.81 -11.72
C ALA A 590 14.35 29.15 -12.49
N GLN A 591 14.72 29.15 -13.79
CA GLN A 591 14.64 30.33 -14.66
C GLN A 591 13.19 30.80 -14.89
N ALA A 592 12.22 29.88 -14.85
CA ALA A 592 10.81 30.22 -14.93
C ALA A 592 10.22 30.79 -13.61
N GLY A 593 11.03 30.89 -12.55
CA GLY A 593 10.64 31.43 -11.26
C GLY A 593 10.14 30.38 -10.25
N GLY A 594 10.28 29.09 -10.55
CA GLY A 594 9.95 28.00 -9.63
C GLY A 594 10.98 27.88 -8.50
N LEU A 595 10.55 27.56 -7.29
CA LEU A 595 11.43 27.44 -6.11
C LEU A 595 12.21 26.12 -6.15
N LEU A 596 13.51 26.20 -6.41
CA LEU A 596 14.39 25.03 -6.38
C LEU A 596 15.18 25.01 -5.07
N ILE A 597 15.07 23.92 -4.28
CA ILE A 597 15.79 23.77 -3.02
C ILE A 597 16.68 22.52 -3.10
N ALA A 598 17.98 22.68 -2.87
CA ALA A 598 18.90 21.60 -2.62
C ALA A 598 19.18 21.52 -1.11
N ALA A 599 18.63 20.49 -0.46
CA ALA A 599 18.85 20.22 0.96
C ALA A 599 20.10 19.35 1.13
N GLY A 600 21.13 19.91 1.72
CA GLY A 600 22.46 19.32 1.85
C GLY A 600 23.39 19.75 0.74
N ASN A 601 23.39 19.07 -0.38
CA ASN A 601 24.34 19.26 -1.46
C ASN A 601 23.67 19.74 -2.75
N ARG A 602 24.37 20.59 -3.49
CA ARG A 602 24.04 20.89 -4.88
C ARG A 602 24.54 19.76 -5.78
N PRO A 603 23.74 19.24 -6.72
CA PRO A 603 24.20 18.23 -7.67
C PRO A 603 25.32 18.76 -8.58
N GLU A 604 26.41 17.99 -8.73
CA GLU A 604 27.55 18.36 -9.57
C GLU A 604 28.06 17.21 -10.44
N GLU A 605 27.58 16.00 -10.21
CA GLU A 605 28.03 14.78 -10.89
C GLU A 605 27.00 14.33 -11.93
N ALA A 606 27.47 13.68 -12.98
CA ALA A 606 26.63 13.07 -14.00
C ALA A 606 26.44 11.58 -13.72
N CYS A 607 25.68 10.90 -14.60
CA CYS A 607 25.36 9.49 -14.54
C CYS A 607 26.04 8.70 -15.65
N GLY A 608 26.39 7.43 -15.34
CA GLY A 608 26.95 6.48 -16.29
C GLY A 608 28.40 6.67 -16.62
N LEU A 609 29.00 5.67 -17.30
CA LEU A 609 30.43 5.65 -17.61
C LEU A 609 30.78 6.41 -18.89
N MET A 610 29.97 6.23 -19.94
CA MET A 610 30.31 6.80 -21.27
C MET A 610 30.13 8.32 -21.31
N ASP A 611 31.10 9.01 -21.92
CA ASP A 611 31.11 10.48 -22.07
C ASP A 611 30.95 11.25 -20.76
N TYR A 612 31.38 10.64 -19.64
CA TYR A 612 31.14 11.16 -18.29
C TYR A 612 31.60 12.61 -18.11
N ASP A 613 32.84 12.96 -18.50
CA ASP A 613 33.36 14.31 -18.28
C ASP A 613 32.57 15.38 -19.05
N ALA A 614 32.15 15.04 -20.28
CA ALA A 614 31.31 15.92 -21.10
C ALA A 614 29.90 16.08 -20.48
N LYS A 615 29.32 15.01 -19.98
CA LYS A 615 28.01 15.02 -19.26
C LYS A 615 28.13 15.79 -17.95
N ARG A 616 29.17 15.55 -17.17
CA ARG A 616 29.43 16.26 -15.91
C ARG A 616 29.57 17.77 -16.13
N ALA A 617 30.29 18.17 -17.17
CA ALA A 617 30.41 19.59 -17.50
C ALA A 617 29.04 20.22 -17.84
N GLN A 618 28.15 19.49 -18.52
CA GLN A 618 26.80 19.95 -18.80
C GLN A 618 25.94 20.05 -17.55
N VAL A 619 25.99 19.04 -16.65
CA VAL A 619 25.26 19.05 -15.37
C VAL A 619 25.73 20.26 -14.52
N ARG A 620 27.04 20.44 -14.33
CA ARG A 620 27.58 21.57 -13.57
C ARG A 620 27.12 22.91 -14.13
N ARG A 621 27.24 23.09 -15.43
CA ARG A 621 26.78 24.31 -16.10
C ARG A 621 25.29 24.56 -15.87
N ALA A 622 24.45 23.55 -16.05
CA ALA A 622 23.02 23.67 -15.82
C ALA A 622 22.68 24.03 -14.38
N MET A 623 23.36 23.42 -13.41
CA MET A 623 23.18 23.72 -12.00
C MET A 623 23.77 25.09 -11.60
N ASP A 624 24.88 25.51 -12.18
CA ASP A 624 25.40 26.88 -11.98
C ASP A 624 24.39 27.92 -12.47
N GLU A 625 23.78 27.70 -13.65
CA GLU A 625 22.75 28.58 -14.20
C GLU A 625 21.46 28.54 -13.37
N ALA A 626 21.06 27.39 -12.83
CA ALA A 626 19.89 27.23 -11.97
C ALA A 626 20.06 27.96 -10.64
N PHE A 627 21.17 27.69 -9.94
CA PHE A 627 21.45 28.28 -8.62
C PHE A 627 21.98 29.72 -8.66
N ALA A 628 22.11 30.30 -9.86
CA ALA A 628 22.26 31.75 -10.03
C ALA A 628 20.92 32.52 -9.92
N CYS A 629 19.78 31.82 -9.95
CA CYS A 629 18.45 32.41 -9.78
C CYS A 629 18.14 32.65 -8.30
N GLU A 630 17.50 33.78 -7.95
CA GLU A 630 17.16 34.14 -6.55
C GLU A 630 16.21 33.13 -5.87
N ASN A 631 15.47 32.36 -6.65
CA ASN A 631 14.53 31.35 -6.22
C ASN A 631 15.16 29.92 -6.16
N ALA A 632 16.46 29.80 -6.34
CA ALA A 632 17.19 28.55 -6.16
C ALA A 632 18.11 28.64 -4.93
N LEU A 633 17.91 27.73 -3.98
CA LEU A 633 18.51 27.80 -2.67
C LEU A 633 19.27 26.50 -2.35
N VAL A 634 20.45 26.63 -1.73
CA VAL A 634 21.11 25.50 -1.07
C VAL A 634 20.92 25.69 0.43
N THR A 635 20.35 24.72 1.10
CA THR A 635 20.15 24.75 2.56
C THR A 635 21.11 23.79 3.25
N PRO A 636 21.48 24.05 4.51
CA PRO A 636 22.12 23.01 5.32
C PRO A 636 21.28 21.73 5.32
N ASP A 637 21.93 20.59 5.48
CA ASP A 637 21.22 19.32 5.67
C ASP A 637 20.48 19.35 7.02
N GLY A 638 19.16 19.19 6.98
CA GLY A 638 18.30 19.20 8.16
C GLY A 638 16.89 19.66 7.87
N ASP A 639 15.94 19.09 8.62
CA ASP A 639 14.51 19.28 8.43
C ASP A 639 14.10 20.74 8.66
N ALA A 640 14.60 21.36 9.74
CA ALA A 640 14.25 22.73 10.08
C ALA A 640 14.69 23.75 9.02
N SER A 641 15.89 23.58 8.44
CA SER A 641 16.41 24.47 7.40
C SER A 641 15.61 24.35 6.09
N LEU A 642 15.18 23.15 5.73
CA LEU A 642 14.32 22.90 4.57
C LEU A 642 12.95 23.58 4.76
N ILE A 643 12.31 23.36 5.91
CA ILE A 643 11.00 23.94 6.21
C ILE A 643 11.07 25.47 6.26
N GLN A 644 12.13 26.03 6.85
CA GLN A 644 12.36 27.47 6.84
C GLN A 644 12.48 28.02 5.40
N ALA A 645 13.18 27.32 4.52
CA ALA A 645 13.32 27.72 3.11
C ALA A 645 11.97 27.67 2.37
N LEU A 646 11.15 26.65 2.60
CA LEU A 646 9.80 26.56 2.07
C LEU A 646 8.94 27.73 2.58
N HIS A 647 8.86 27.95 3.89
CA HIS A 647 8.06 29.02 4.50
C HIS A 647 8.48 30.44 4.05
N ALA A 648 9.76 30.64 3.75
CA ALA A 648 10.24 31.93 3.27
C ALA A 648 9.71 32.33 1.88
N ARG A 649 9.23 31.36 1.09
CA ARG A 649 8.83 31.55 -0.31
C ARG A 649 7.43 31.05 -0.65
N LEU A 650 6.90 30.12 0.14
CA LEU A 650 5.58 29.53 -0.06
C LEU A 650 4.76 29.62 1.22
N THR A 651 3.50 30.02 1.09
CA THR A 651 2.52 29.90 2.16
C THR A 651 1.98 28.46 2.12
N PRO A 652 1.89 27.74 3.27
CA PRO A 652 1.27 26.43 3.33
C PRO A 652 -0.16 26.42 2.78
N ASP A 653 -0.54 25.35 2.09
CA ASP A 653 -1.91 25.19 1.58
C ASP A 653 -2.91 25.02 2.72
N VAL A 654 -2.58 24.16 3.69
CA VAL A 654 -3.37 23.90 4.89
C VAL A 654 -2.46 23.92 6.12
N THR A 655 -2.86 24.61 7.18
CA THR A 655 -2.17 24.54 8.46
C THR A 655 -3.12 24.05 9.52
N VAL A 656 -2.82 22.90 10.11
CA VAL A 656 -3.57 22.31 11.23
C VAL A 656 -2.88 22.60 12.55
N SER A 657 -3.65 22.82 13.64
CA SER A 657 -3.08 23.10 14.96
C SER A 657 -2.44 21.89 15.62
N SER A 658 -2.83 20.68 15.20
CA SER A 658 -2.36 19.40 15.74
C SER A 658 -1.87 18.46 14.63
N PRO A 659 -0.75 18.78 13.93
CA PRO A 659 -0.33 18.05 12.73
C PRO A 659 0.14 16.60 13.00
N GLU A 660 0.36 16.25 14.28
CA GLU A 660 0.69 14.88 14.69
C GLU A 660 -0.55 13.96 14.74
N GLN A 661 -1.75 14.55 14.85
CA GLN A 661 -2.99 13.82 15.08
C GLN A 661 -4.05 14.06 14.00
N VAL A 662 -3.92 15.15 13.24
CA VAL A 662 -4.89 15.48 12.19
C VAL A 662 -4.21 15.56 10.84
N GLY A 663 -4.54 14.58 10.00
CA GLY A 663 -4.10 14.53 8.62
C GLY A 663 -5.06 15.24 7.66
N TYR A 664 -4.57 15.57 6.46
CA TYR A 664 -5.39 16.16 5.43
C TYR A 664 -4.96 15.74 4.02
N VAL A 665 -5.90 15.83 3.09
CA VAL A 665 -5.62 15.81 1.65
C VAL A 665 -6.52 16.85 0.96
N HIS A 666 -6.00 17.52 -0.07
CA HIS A 666 -6.69 18.55 -0.83
C HIS A 666 -6.93 18.13 -2.27
N ARG A 667 -8.16 18.33 -2.74
CA ARG A 667 -8.55 18.13 -4.15
C ARG A 667 -9.31 19.34 -4.68
N VAL A 668 -9.25 19.55 -5.99
CA VAL A 668 -9.97 20.61 -6.69
C VAL A 668 -10.86 20.00 -7.75
N ASP A 669 -12.16 20.28 -7.66
CA ASP A 669 -13.19 19.84 -8.59
C ASP A 669 -13.86 21.06 -9.27
N GLY A 670 -13.35 21.44 -10.43
CA GLY A 670 -13.74 22.70 -11.09
C GLY A 670 -13.33 23.92 -10.28
N ALA A 671 -14.28 24.65 -9.72
CA ALA A 671 -14.05 25.80 -8.86
C ALA A 671 -14.11 25.46 -7.37
N ASP A 672 -14.45 24.21 -7.03
CA ASP A 672 -14.61 23.78 -5.66
C ASP A 672 -13.31 23.22 -5.10
N HIS A 673 -13.07 23.46 -3.80
CA HIS A 673 -11.94 22.94 -3.05
C HIS A 673 -12.43 21.98 -1.99
N LEU A 674 -12.01 20.72 -2.10
CA LEU A 674 -12.39 19.63 -1.21
C LEU A 674 -11.20 19.27 -0.32
N TYR A 675 -11.36 19.41 0.99
CA TYR A 675 -10.36 19.00 1.97
C TYR A 675 -10.92 17.86 2.80
N PHE A 676 -10.28 16.71 2.76
CA PHE A 676 -10.52 15.66 3.72
C PHE A 676 -9.65 15.91 4.94
N LEU A 677 -10.22 15.87 6.13
CA LEU A 677 -9.53 15.99 7.41
C LEU A 677 -9.84 14.77 8.26
N ALA A 678 -8.84 14.22 8.92
CA ALA A 678 -8.99 13.05 9.77
C ALA A 678 -8.24 13.22 11.11
N ASN A 679 -8.96 13.15 12.21
CA ASN A 679 -8.39 13.00 13.55
C ASN A 679 -8.15 11.51 13.80
N ILE A 680 -6.91 11.06 13.76
CA ILE A 680 -6.56 9.65 13.98
C ILE A 680 -6.25 9.31 15.44
N SER A 681 -6.40 10.28 16.35
CA SER A 681 -6.12 10.08 17.78
C SER A 681 -7.34 9.64 18.58
N ASP A 682 -7.07 9.05 19.74
CA ASP A 682 -8.06 8.62 20.73
C ASP A 682 -8.73 9.81 21.46
N ASP A 683 -8.31 11.05 21.19
CA ASP A 683 -8.79 12.24 21.87
C ASP A 683 -9.72 13.08 21.00
N ALA A 684 -10.85 13.51 21.57
CA ALA A 684 -11.69 14.54 20.98
C ALA A 684 -11.01 15.92 21.09
N ARG A 685 -11.14 16.75 20.04
CA ARG A 685 -10.48 18.05 19.97
C ARG A 685 -11.32 19.13 19.28
N ARG A 686 -10.90 20.36 19.42
CA ARG A 686 -11.31 21.48 18.60
C ARG A 686 -10.14 21.85 17.72
N GLU A 687 -10.15 21.32 16.50
CA GLU A 687 -9.03 21.54 15.57
C GLU A 687 -9.19 22.88 14.87
N ARG A 688 -8.16 23.72 14.96
CA ARG A 688 -8.09 24.95 14.19
C ARG A 688 -7.30 24.70 12.91
N VAL A 689 -7.97 24.88 11.77
CA VAL A 689 -7.40 24.64 10.44
C VAL A 689 -7.46 25.93 9.64
N LEU A 690 -6.31 26.36 9.12
CA LEU A 690 -6.19 27.51 8.22
C LEU A 690 -6.10 27.00 6.78
N PHE A 691 -7.00 27.43 5.93
CA PHE A 691 -7.04 27.15 4.49
C PHE A 691 -6.59 28.39 3.73
N ARG A 692 -5.46 28.28 3.02
CA ARG A 692 -4.87 29.41 2.29
C ARG A 692 -5.82 29.92 1.19
N ASP A 693 -5.89 31.26 1.06
CA ASP A 693 -6.61 31.96 -0.01
C ASP A 693 -8.09 31.59 -0.14
N ARG A 694 -8.71 30.97 0.89
CA ARG A 694 -10.14 30.61 0.85
C ARG A 694 -10.97 31.77 1.36
N THR A 695 -11.88 32.25 0.53
CA THR A 695 -12.85 33.29 0.86
C THR A 695 -14.30 32.85 0.63
N GLU A 696 -14.48 31.80 -0.17
CA GLU A 696 -15.75 31.22 -0.55
C GLU A 696 -16.51 30.65 0.66
N ALA A 697 -17.82 30.54 0.56
CA ALA A 697 -18.62 29.85 1.57
C ALA A 697 -18.22 28.37 1.64
N CYS A 698 -18.32 27.75 2.81
CA CYS A 698 -17.95 26.36 3.01
C CYS A 698 -19.01 25.56 3.75
N ARG A 699 -18.90 24.23 3.64
CA ARG A 699 -19.62 23.24 4.43
C ARG A 699 -18.62 22.25 5.02
N VAL A 700 -18.96 21.74 6.20
CA VAL A 700 -18.20 20.66 6.85
C VAL A 700 -19.12 19.46 6.96
N PHE A 701 -18.87 18.44 6.14
CA PHE A 701 -19.66 17.22 6.10
C PHE A 701 -19.01 16.12 6.92
N ALA A 702 -19.76 15.52 7.83
CA ALA A 702 -19.32 14.29 8.50
C ALA A 702 -19.24 13.14 7.49
N THR A 703 -18.34 12.20 7.73
CA THR A 703 -18.15 11.01 6.89
C THR A 703 -18.82 9.76 7.48
N VAL A 704 -19.14 9.80 8.76
CA VAL A 704 -19.86 8.75 9.50
C VAL A 704 -21.15 9.32 10.05
N ALA A 705 -22.28 8.64 9.83
CA ALA A 705 -23.52 8.96 10.52
C ALA A 705 -23.43 8.53 11.99
N ARG A 706 -23.89 9.36 12.91
CA ARG A 706 -24.00 8.93 14.32
C ARG A 706 -25.06 7.85 14.46
N ALA A 707 -24.86 6.95 15.41
CA ALA A 707 -25.87 5.95 15.74
C ALA A 707 -27.21 6.65 16.10
N GLY A 708 -28.30 6.21 15.48
CA GLY A 708 -29.62 6.80 15.61
C GLY A 708 -29.93 7.97 14.68
N GLU A 709 -28.98 8.48 13.90
CA GLU A 709 -29.22 9.48 12.86
C GLU A 709 -29.51 8.83 11.50
N LYS A 710 -30.43 9.41 10.76
CA LYS A 710 -30.84 8.89 9.43
C LYS A 710 -30.05 9.49 8.28
N GLU A 711 -29.40 10.60 8.50
CA GLU A 711 -28.69 11.36 7.46
C GLU A 711 -27.30 11.78 7.94
N MET A 712 -26.38 11.97 6.98
CA MET A 712 -25.07 12.53 7.23
C MET A 712 -25.24 13.97 7.71
N ARG A 713 -24.68 14.31 8.87
CA ARG A 713 -24.76 15.65 9.44
C ARG A 713 -23.74 16.61 8.84
N GLU A 714 -24.07 17.88 8.87
CA GLU A 714 -23.06 18.92 8.81
C GLU A 714 -22.48 19.13 10.22
N ILE A 715 -21.14 19.23 10.27
CA ILE A 715 -20.44 19.56 11.51
C ILE A 715 -20.45 21.07 11.67
N PRO A 716 -20.96 21.62 12.78
CA PRO A 716 -20.91 23.05 13.06
C PRO A 716 -19.44 23.46 13.30
N PHE A 717 -19.06 24.66 12.85
CA PHE A 717 -17.71 25.20 12.98
C PHE A 717 -17.75 26.70 13.27
N LEU A 718 -16.66 27.22 13.86
CA LEU A 718 -16.41 28.66 13.92
C LEU A 718 -15.50 29.02 12.73
N ARG A 719 -15.85 30.13 12.07
CA ARG A 719 -15.06 30.68 10.97
C ARG A 719 -14.50 32.05 11.31
N GLU A 720 -13.23 32.24 11.04
CA GLU A 720 -12.52 33.50 11.09
C GLU A 720 -11.89 33.77 9.73
N GLN A 721 -12.17 34.92 9.13
CA GLN A 721 -11.47 35.33 7.91
C GLN A 721 -10.19 36.05 8.29
N THR A 722 -9.05 35.55 7.81
CA THR A 722 -7.72 36.10 8.05
C THR A 722 -7.12 36.66 6.74
N GLU A 723 -6.03 37.40 6.83
CA GLU A 723 -5.27 37.83 5.64
C GLU A 723 -4.74 36.66 4.83
N ALA A 724 -4.43 35.50 5.48
CA ALA A 724 -3.91 34.31 4.84
C ALA A 724 -5.00 33.39 4.24
N GLY A 725 -6.28 33.61 4.58
CA GLY A 725 -7.40 32.75 4.14
C GLY A 725 -8.43 32.52 5.23
N ALA A 726 -9.22 31.44 5.12
CA ALA A 726 -10.23 31.08 6.08
C ALA A 726 -9.65 30.17 7.18
N ALA A 727 -9.79 30.56 8.43
CA ALA A 727 -9.49 29.71 9.58
C ALA A 727 -10.83 29.14 10.13
N LEU A 728 -10.90 27.81 10.21
CA LEU A 728 -12.05 27.11 10.79
C LEU A 728 -11.65 26.44 12.10
N THR A 729 -12.49 26.55 13.12
CA THR A 729 -12.38 25.73 14.33
C THR A 729 -13.46 24.67 14.28
N ILE A 730 -13.06 23.41 14.10
CA ILE A 730 -13.94 22.27 13.87
C ILE A 730 -13.88 21.35 15.09
N PRO A 731 -15.01 21.04 15.74
CA PRO A 731 -15.05 20.00 16.77
C PRO A 731 -14.96 18.63 16.12
N MET A 732 -13.94 17.86 16.47
CA MET A 732 -13.71 16.50 15.99
C MET A 732 -13.67 15.55 17.19
N ALA A 733 -14.51 14.52 17.18
CA ALA A 733 -14.41 13.43 18.14
C ALA A 733 -13.11 12.62 17.91
N ALA A 734 -12.79 11.71 18.84
CA ALA A 734 -11.77 10.70 18.59
C ALA A 734 -12.11 9.96 17.29
N HIS A 735 -11.12 9.68 16.46
CA HIS A 735 -11.23 8.99 15.16
C HIS A 735 -12.29 9.57 14.20
N GLU A 736 -12.70 10.83 14.37
CA GLU A 736 -13.64 11.46 13.44
C GLU A 736 -12.93 12.07 12.24
N SER A 737 -13.52 11.90 11.06
CA SER A 737 -13.08 12.55 9.83
C SER A 737 -14.21 13.32 9.17
N CYS A 738 -13.86 14.33 8.36
CA CYS A 738 -14.83 15.17 7.68
C CYS A 738 -14.30 15.69 6.35
N PHE A 739 -15.20 16.12 5.49
CA PHE A 739 -14.89 16.92 4.31
C PHE A 739 -15.22 18.39 4.56
N VAL A 740 -14.24 19.27 4.39
CA VAL A 740 -14.45 20.71 4.28
C VAL A 740 -14.49 21.05 2.79
N VAL A 741 -15.61 21.53 2.33
CA VAL A 741 -15.80 21.91 0.92
C VAL A 741 -16.02 23.39 0.84
N PHE A 742 -15.14 24.10 0.13
CA PHE A 742 -15.32 25.50 -0.25
C PHE A 742 -15.84 25.56 -1.67
N SER A 743 -16.89 26.34 -1.90
CA SER A 743 -17.49 26.53 -3.22
C SER A 743 -18.01 27.95 -3.40
N PRO A 744 -17.74 28.59 -4.54
CA PRO A 744 -18.36 29.89 -4.86
C PRO A 744 -19.88 29.77 -5.05
N GLU A 745 -20.37 28.54 -5.21
CA GLU A 745 -21.79 28.25 -5.38
C GLU A 745 -22.54 28.05 -4.07
N PHE A 746 -21.87 27.93 -2.92
CA PHE A 746 -22.54 27.75 -1.64
C PHE A 746 -23.08 29.09 -1.09
N ALA A 747 -24.25 29.04 -0.48
CA ALA A 747 -24.73 30.14 0.36
C ALA A 747 -23.94 30.21 1.66
N GLU A 748 -23.78 31.39 2.25
CA GLU A 748 -23.13 31.49 3.57
C GLU A 748 -23.85 30.61 4.60
N ALA A 749 -23.05 29.81 5.34
CA ALA A 749 -23.58 28.99 6.41
C ALA A 749 -23.89 29.83 7.64
N GLN A 750 -25.01 29.56 8.33
CA GLN A 750 -25.25 30.13 9.64
C GLN A 750 -24.22 29.63 10.65
N GLN A 751 -23.45 30.54 11.22
CA GLN A 751 -22.49 30.21 12.27
C GLN A 751 -23.27 30.00 13.58
N ALA A 752 -23.20 28.79 14.14
CA ALA A 752 -23.61 28.59 15.52
C ALA A 752 -22.86 27.40 16.10
N LEU A 753 -21.87 27.69 16.91
CA LEU A 753 -21.31 26.72 17.85
C LEU A 753 -21.89 27.09 19.23
N GLU A 754 -23.16 26.85 19.42
CA GLU A 754 -23.74 26.86 20.77
C GLU A 754 -23.41 25.50 21.40
N LEU A 755 -22.57 25.54 22.41
CA LEU A 755 -22.41 24.38 23.28
C LEU A 755 -23.62 24.32 24.21
N PRO A 756 -24.31 23.16 24.30
CA PRO A 756 -25.31 22.99 25.34
C PRO A 756 -24.65 23.20 26.70
N ALA A 757 -25.24 24.08 27.51
CA ALA A 757 -24.81 24.28 28.87
C ALA A 757 -25.05 22.97 29.64
N HIS A 758 -23.99 22.32 30.09
CA HIS A 758 -23.98 21.16 31.00
C HIS A 758 -25.13 20.16 30.79
N PRO A 759 -24.93 19.14 29.93
CA PRO A 759 -25.95 18.12 29.70
C PRO A 759 -26.28 17.40 31.01
N ARG A 760 -27.55 17.15 31.25
CA ARG A 760 -27.99 16.36 32.40
C ARG A 760 -27.70 14.89 32.10
N ARG A 761 -27.10 14.18 33.08
CA ARG A 761 -26.76 12.74 32.96
C ARG A 761 -27.61 11.93 33.93
N LEU A 762 -28.36 10.96 33.40
CA LEU A 762 -29.08 9.94 34.16
C LEU A 762 -28.27 8.63 34.08
N PRO A 763 -27.56 8.20 35.16
CA PRO A 763 -26.87 6.92 35.19
C PRO A 763 -27.86 5.76 35.01
N LEU A 764 -27.43 4.75 34.23
CA LEU A 764 -28.20 3.52 34.02
C LEU A 764 -27.51 2.40 34.76
N GLU A 765 -28.22 1.76 35.65
CA GLU A 765 -27.72 0.72 36.58
C GLU A 765 -28.60 -0.52 36.55
N ASN A 766 -28.27 -1.54 37.36
CA ASN A 766 -29.03 -2.79 37.49
C ASN A 766 -29.19 -3.58 36.16
N TRP A 767 -28.09 -4.02 35.65
CA TRP A 767 -28.01 -4.70 34.38
C TRP A 767 -28.15 -6.23 34.50
N THR A 768 -28.81 -6.82 33.54
CA THR A 768 -28.74 -8.25 33.23
C THR A 768 -27.90 -8.43 32.00
N LEU A 769 -26.82 -9.20 32.09
CA LEU A 769 -25.99 -9.65 30.94
C LEU A 769 -26.30 -11.10 30.64
N GLU A 770 -26.70 -11.40 29.45
CA GLU A 770 -26.83 -12.75 28.90
C GLU A 770 -25.70 -13.03 27.89
N ILE A 771 -25.07 -14.19 28.00
CA ILE A 771 -24.13 -14.75 27.01
C ILE A 771 -24.78 -15.99 26.39
N PRO A 772 -25.52 -15.85 25.29
CA PRO A 772 -26.33 -16.92 24.73
C PRO A 772 -25.51 -18.18 24.40
N GLU A 773 -24.34 -18.01 23.82
CA GLU A 773 -23.45 -19.10 23.41
C GLU A 773 -22.99 -19.95 24.60
N ARG A 774 -22.66 -19.34 25.72
CA ARG A 774 -22.25 -20.01 26.95
C ARG A 774 -23.43 -20.37 27.87
N LYS A 775 -24.64 -19.92 27.57
CA LYS A 775 -25.85 -20.06 28.41
C LYS A 775 -25.64 -19.53 29.83
N LEU A 776 -24.92 -18.41 29.94
CA LEU A 776 -24.63 -17.72 31.21
C LEU A 776 -25.46 -16.45 31.32
N THR A 777 -25.87 -16.14 32.56
CA THR A 777 -26.58 -14.90 32.91
C THR A 777 -25.96 -14.30 34.16
N PHE A 778 -25.72 -12.97 34.14
CA PHE A 778 -25.17 -12.24 35.26
C PHE A 778 -26.07 -11.07 35.63
N GLN A 779 -26.23 -10.83 36.93
CA GLN A 779 -26.87 -9.62 37.46
C GLN A 779 -25.78 -8.70 37.99
N MET A 780 -25.78 -7.46 37.54
CA MET A 780 -24.75 -6.47 37.91
C MET A 780 -25.38 -5.11 38.20
N GLU A 781 -24.99 -4.48 39.29
CA GLU A 781 -25.38 -3.09 39.55
C GLU A 781 -24.71 -2.15 38.54
N LYS A 782 -23.39 -2.38 38.30
CA LYS A 782 -22.57 -1.63 37.34
C LYS A 782 -21.89 -2.60 36.39
N LEU A 783 -21.74 -2.18 35.13
CA LEU A 783 -21.10 -3.01 34.10
C LEU A 783 -19.64 -3.25 34.38
N ARG A 784 -19.22 -4.51 34.21
CA ARG A 784 -17.83 -4.99 34.26
C ARG A 784 -17.52 -5.66 32.93
N SER A 785 -16.25 -5.60 32.57
CA SER A 785 -15.76 -6.29 31.39
C SER A 785 -15.87 -7.81 31.53
N TRP A 786 -16.09 -8.53 30.42
CA TRP A 786 -16.38 -9.97 30.41
C TRP A 786 -15.29 -10.81 31.03
N GLU A 787 -14.03 -10.50 30.78
CA GLU A 787 -12.89 -11.27 31.32
C GLU A 787 -12.84 -11.28 32.85
N GLN A 788 -13.52 -10.34 33.50
CA GLN A 788 -13.64 -10.28 34.96
C GLN A 788 -14.81 -11.14 35.51
N LEU A 789 -15.61 -11.71 34.61
CA LEU A 789 -16.79 -12.52 34.99
C LEU A 789 -16.44 -14.02 34.95
N PRO A 790 -16.94 -14.82 35.88
CA PRO A 790 -16.66 -16.26 35.94
C PRO A 790 -17.04 -16.97 34.64
N GLY A 791 -16.06 -17.67 34.02
CA GLY A 791 -16.26 -18.46 32.80
C GLY A 791 -16.28 -17.64 31.50
N LEU A 792 -15.81 -16.39 31.51
CA LEU A 792 -15.73 -15.53 30.32
C LEU A 792 -14.32 -15.01 30.01
N SER A 793 -13.29 -15.41 30.74
CA SER A 793 -11.91 -14.98 30.49
C SER A 793 -11.35 -15.45 29.12
N ASP A 794 -11.95 -16.49 28.55
CA ASP A 794 -11.63 -17.10 27.25
C ASP A 794 -12.78 -16.97 26.25
N PHE A 795 -13.68 -16.02 26.44
CA PHE A 795 -14.85 -15.87 25.59
C PHE A 795 -14.69 -14.75 24.56
N SER A 796 -15.01 -15.07 23.32
CA SER A 796 -15.19 -14.12 22.21
C SER A 796 -16.52 -14.40 21.53
N GLY A 797 -17.35 -13.38 21.34
CA GLY A 797 -18.68 -13.54 20.77
C GLY A 797 -19.59 -12.36 21.02
N GLU A 798 -20.88 -12.62 21.22
CA GLU A 798 -21.92 -11.63 21.51
C GLU A 798 -22.43 -11.75 22.94
N GLY A 799 -22.67 -10.58 23.57
CA GLY A 799 -23.34 -10.46 24.87
C GLY A 799 -24.49 -9.48 24.82
N VAL A 800 -25.61 -9.80 25.50
CA VAL A 800 -26.81 -9.00 25.52
C VAL A 800 -27.06 -8.43 26.88
N TYR A 801 -26.98 -7.11 26.99
CA TYR A 801 -27.21 -6.34 28.20
C TYR A 801 -28.62 -5.78 28.22
N ARG A 802 -29.31 -5.86 29.36
CA ARG A 802 -30.65 -5.26 29.55
C ARG A 802 -30.73 -4.53 30.84
N THR A 803 -31.39 -3.33 30.81
CA THR A 803 -31.77 -2.58 32.00
C THR A 803 -33.08 -1.85 31.79
N ARG A 804 -33.64 -1.29 32.88
CA ARG A 804 -34.83 -0.44 32.88
C ARG A 804 -34.55 0.86 33.59
N PHE A 805 -35.15 1.94 33.10
CA PHE A 805 -35.07 3.26 33.73
C PHE A 805 -36.40 4.01 33.56
N THR A 806 -36.62 4.99 34.41
CA THR A 806 -37.86 5.77 34.41
C THR A 806 -37.61 7.23 34.09
N LEU A 807 -38.43 7.82 33.22
CA LEU A 807 -38.37 9.23 32.86
C LEU A 807 -39.65 9.93 33.33
N GLU A 808 -39.51 11.08 34.02
CA GLU A 808 -40.65 11.94 34.37
C GLU A 808 -41.24 12.64 33.16
N GLN A 809 -40.37 13.04 32.21
CA GLN A 809 -40.72 13.58 30.89
C GLN A 809 -39.67 13.14 29.85
N VAL A 810 -40.06 13.13 28.59
CA VAL A 810 -39.15 12.81 27.48
C VAL A 810 -38.37 14.09 27.14
N PRO A 811 -37.02 14.05 27.10
CA PRO A 811 -36.21 15.17 26.67
C PRO A 811 -36.39 15.42 25.15
N ASP A 812 -36.16 16.67 24.71
CA ASP A 812 -36.21 17.05 23.28
C ASP A 812 -35.03 16.48 22.50
N CYS A 813 -33.88 16.25 23.16
CA CYS A 813 -32.71 15.60 22.64
C CYS A 813 -32.20 14.61 23.69
N ALA A 814 -31.84 13.39 23.28
CA ALA A 814 -31.33 12.37 24.20
C ALA A 814 -30.42 11.37 23.51
N GLU A 815 -29.31 11.10 24.17
CA GLU A 815 -28.34 10.12 23.71
C GLU A 815 -28.04 9.07 24.79
N ILE A 816 -28.00 7.80 24.43
CA ILE A 816 -27.37 6.76 25.24
C ILE A 816 -25.86 6.84 25.02
N CYS A 817 -25.12 7.03 26.12
CA CYS A 817 -23.68 7.19 26.11
C CYS A 817 -23.02 6.02 26.80
N LEU A 818 -22.00 5.43 26.17
CA LEU A 818 -21.16 4.36 26.71
C LEU A 818 -19.79 4.95 27.06
N SER A 819 -19.24 4.56 28.21
CA SER A 819 -17.85 4.95 28.55
C SER A 819 -16.82 4.08 27.85
N GLN A 820 -17.10 2.78 27.69
CA GLN A 820 -16.18 1.81 27.09
C GLN A 820 -16.93 0.75 26.30
N LEU A 821 -16.38 0.37 25.15
CA LEU A 821 -16.89 -0.67 24.25
C LEU A 821 -15.71 -1.40 23.63
N SER A 822 -15.76 -2.73 23.56
CA SER A 822 -14.64 -3.52 23.01
C SER A 822 -14.49 -3.42 21.50
N CYS A 823 -15.60 -3.37 20.75
CA CYS A 823 -15.56 -3.28 19.29
C CYS A 823 -16.81 -2.57 18.75
N ALA A 824 -17.97 -3.22 18.76
CA ALA A 824 -19.21 -2.66 18.25
C ALA A 824 -20.41 -3.13 19.05
N CYS A 825 -21.51 -2.38 19.00
CA CYS A 825 -22.76 -2.81 19.59
C CYS A 825 -23.99 -2.20 18.88
N THR A 826 -25.11 -2.90 18.99
CA THR A 826 -26.44 -2.42 18.60
C THR A 826 -27.21 -1.97 19.83
N VAL A 827 -27.86 -0.82 19.76
CA VAL A 827 -28.70 -0.25 20.81
C VAL A 827 -30.18 -0.39 20.45
N TRP A 828 -30.96 -0.90 21.41
CA TRP A 828 -32.41 -1.05 21.28
C TRP A 828 -33.10 -0.30 22.45
N VAL A 829 -34.10 0.51 22.16
CA VAL A 829 -34.88 1.20 23.16
C VAL A 829 -36.36 0.81 23.00
N ASN A 830 -36.99 0.35 24.08
CA ASN A 830 -38.36 -0.10 24.07
C ASN A 830 -38.69 -1.16 23.00
N GLY A 831 -37.69 -2.03 22.68
CA GLY A 831 -37.80 -3.06 21.67
C GLY A 831 -37.64 -2.58 20.23
N VAL A 832 -37.30 -1.32 20.01
CA VAL A 832 -37.06 -0.75 18.67
C VAL A 832 -35.55 -0.52 18.49
N HIS A 833 -35.02 -0.91 17.35
CA HIS A 833 -33.62 -0.65 16.98
C HIS A 833 -33.36 0.84 16.91
N ALA A 834 -32.42 1.33 17.71
CA ALA A 834 -32.03 2.73 17.76
C ALA A 834 -30.87 3.04 16.82
N GLY A 835 -29.80 2.22 16.84
CA GLY A 835 -28.64 2.37 15.98
C GLY A 835 -27.47 1.50 16.42
N ASP A 836 -26.41 1.50 15.62
CA ASP A 836 -25.18 0.74 15.85
C ASP A 836 -24.03 1.67 16.20
N ILE A 837 -23.31 1.38 17.29
CA ILE A 837 -22.11 2.09 17.73
C ILE A 837 -20.91 1.21 17.37
N TRP A 838 -19.98 1.71 16.56
CA TRP A 838 -18.79 0.99 16.11
C TRP A 838 -17.51 1.86 16.11
N THR A 839 -17.66 3.15 16.31
CA THR A 839 -16.57 4.13 16.42
C THR A 839 -17.02 5.29 17.32
N HIS A 840 -16.10 6.10 17.80
CA HIS A 840 -16.42 7.31 18.56
C HIS A 840 -17.18 8.36 17.73
N PRO A 841 -18.01 9.16 18.40
CA PRO A 841 -18.33 9.11 19.83
C PRO A 841 -19.24 7.92 20.17
N LEU A 842 -18.96 7.24 21.28
CA LEU A 842 -19.72 6.06 21.72
C LEU A 842 -21.12 6.47 22.23
N ARG A 843 -21.95 6.99 21.34
CA ARG A 843 -23.27 7.56 21.61
C ARG A 843 -24.28 7.14 20.56
N CYS A 844 -25.52 6.93 21.03
CA CYS A 844 -26.65 6.62 20.17
C CYS A 844 -27.82 7.55 20.49
N ARG A 845 -28.33 8.23 19.47
CA ARG A 845 -29.46 9.14 19.58
C ARG A 845 -30.78 8.38 19.75
N VAL A 846 -31.61 8.74 20.78
CA VAL A 846 -32.74 7.89 21.17
C VAL A 846 -34.02 8.64 21.50
N GLU A 847 -34.07 9.97 21.48
CA GLU A 847 -35.24 10.78 21.95
C GLU A 847 -36.53 10.33 21.29
N SER A 848 -36.54 9.98 20.01
CA SER A 848 -37.76 9.57 19.29
C SER A 848 -38.33 8.23 19.75
N LEU A 849 -37.55 7.45 20.52
CA LEU A 849 -37.92 6.12 21.01
C LEU A 849 -38.26 6.08 22.50
N LEU A 850 -37.97 7.20 23.21
CA LEU A 850 -38.23 7.33 24.63
C LEU A 850 -39.71 7.62 24.91
N ARG A 851 -40.16 7.22 26.09
CA ARG A 851 -41.53 7.51 26.60
C ARG A 851 -41.48 7.95 28.05
N LYS A 852 -42.49 8.71 28.46
CA LYS A 852 -42.70 9.00 29.86
C LYS A 852 -43.02 7.73 30.63
N GLY A 853 -42.45 7.55 31.83
CA GLY A 853 -42.60 6.34 32.63
C GLY A 853 -41.41 5.37 32.37
N GLU A 854 -41.67 4.09 32.53
CA GLU A 854 -40.65 3.02 32.37
C GLU A 854 -40.24 2.87 30.92
N ASN A 855 -38.90 2.85 30.69
CA ASN A 855 -38.24 2.53 29.43
C ASN A 855 -37.35 1.32 29.62
N THR A 856 -37.14 0.55 28.52
CA THR A 856 -36.21 -0.58 28.47
C THR A 856 -35.07 -0.27 27.53
N LEU A 857 -33.88 -0.59 27.95
CA LEU A 857 -32.67 -0.52 27.11
C LEU A 857 -32.10 -1.91 26.95
N GLU A 858 -31.80 -2.30 25.70
CA GLU A 858 -31.01 -3.47 25.35
C GLU A 858 -29.80 -3.05 24.53
N ILE A 859 -28.63 -3.59 24.89
CA ILE A 859 -27.36 -3.39 24.14
C ILE A 859 -26.82 -4.79 23.79
N ARG A 860 -26.63 -5.05 22.50
CA ARG A 860 -25.97 -6.25 22.00
C ARG A 860 -24.57 -5.88 21.59
N ALA A 861 -23.55 -6.39 22.29
CA ALA A 861 -22.16 -6.04 22.06
C ALA A 861 -21.39 -7.22 21.50
N ALA A 862 -20.58 -6.96 20.50
CA ALA A 862 -19.61 -7.89 19.92
C ALA A 862 -18.20 -7.61 20.45
N SER A 863 -17.41 -8.68 20.65
CA SER A 863 -16.02 -8.60 21.01
C SER A 863 -15.09 -8.85 19.79
N THR A 864 -13.79 -8.72 20.01
CA THR A 864 -12.76 -9.25 19.14
C THR A 864 -12.56 -10.76 19.39
N LEU A 865 -11.79 -11.46 18.55
CA LEU A 865 -11.51 -12.89 18.70
C LEU A 865 -10.41 -13.22 19.72
N VAL A 866 -9.65 -12.25 20.18
CA VAL A 866 -8.40 -12.44 20.92
C VAL A 866 -8.53 -13.35 22.14
N ASN A 867 -9.58 -13.19 22.97
CA ASN A 867 -9.72 -13.94 24.22
C ASN A 867 -9.95 -15.43 23.99
N GLU A 868 -10.69 -15.81 22.95
CA GLU A 868 -10.91 -17.20 22.59
C GLU A 868 -9.67 -17.81 21.92
N MET A 869 -9.03 -17.09 21.01
CA MET A 869 -7.86 -17.57 20.29
C MET A 869 -6.61 -17.67 21.15
N ARG A 870 -6.55 -16.91 22.25
CA ARG A 870 -5.45 -16.89 23.21
C ARG A 870 -5.27 -18.22 23.96
N THR A 871 -6.33 -18.89 24.33
CA THR A 871 -6.31 -20.06 25.24
C THR A 871 -6.12 -21.39 24.52
N GLY A 872 -5.96 -21.42 23.25
CA GLY A 872 -5.69 -22.61 22.49
C GLY A 872 -6.29 -22.64 21.11
N ASP A 873 -6.23 -23.80 20.51
CA ASP A 873 -6.74 -24.08 19.19
C ASP A 873 -8.14 -24.71 19.30
N PRO A 874 -9.23 -23.91 19.29
CA PRO A 874 -10.57 -24.46 19.44
C PRO A 874 -10.98 -25.31 18.25
N ASP A 875 -10.35 -25.15 17.08
CA ASP A 875 -10.73 -25.78 15.81
C ASP A 875 -9.62 -26.68 15.21
N GLY A 876 -8.56 -26.98 15.97
CA GLY A 876 -7.51 -27.89 15.51
C GLY A 876 -6.44 -27.28 14.59
N TRP A 877 -6.15 -26.00 14.72
CA TRP A 877 -5.03 -25.31 14.04
C TRP A 877 -3.67 -26.00 14.19
N ARG A 878 -3.54 -26.86 15.21
CA ARG A 878 -2.36 -27.71 15.44
C ARG A 878 -2.13 -28.72 14.33
N HIS A 879 -3.10 -28.96 13.49
CA HIS A 879 -3.04 -29.97 12.42
C HIS A 879 -2.35 -29.50 11.14
N HIS A 880 -1.99 -28.23 11.01
CA HIS A 880 -1.18 -27.74 9.89
C HIS A 880 0.19 -28.44 9.78
N ASP A 881 0.67 -29.01 10.87
CA ASP A 881 1.88 -29.82 10.87
C ASP A 881 1.73 -31.17 10.14
N ALA A 882 0.50 -31.66 9.98
CA ALA A 882 0.25 -33.01 9.48
C ALA A 882 0.03 -33.08 7.95
N VAL A 883 -0.29 -31.97 7.30
CA VAL A 883 -0.67 -31.93 5.88
C VAL A 883 0.52 -31.82 4.94
N LEU A 884 1.66 -31.32 5.45
CA LEU A 884 2.84 -31.01 4.66
C LEU A 884 3.80 -32.18 4.37
N PRO A 885 3.79 -33.35 5.07
CA PRO A 885 4.73 -34.45 4.82
C PRO A 885 4.59 -35.12 3.45
N GLU A 886 3.43 -35.05 2.82
CA GLU A 886 3.16 -35.66 1.52
C GLU A 886 3.67 -34.84 0.32
N TRP A 887 4.18 -33.65 0.57
CA TRP A 887 4.70 -32.75 -0.42
C TRP A 887 6.23 -32.66 -0.31
N PRO A 888 7.00 -33.41 -1.08
CA PRO A 888 8.45 -33.61 -0.84
C PRO A 888 9.30 -32.34 -0.94
N TYR A 889 8.79 -31.26 -1.52
CA TYR A 889 9.48 -29.99 -1.61
C TYR A 889 9.11 -29.01 -0.47
N TYR A 890 7.90 -29.09 0.08
CA TYR A 890 7.43 -28.23 1.15
C TYR A 890 7.90 -28.63 2.55
N GLY A 891 8.19 -29.92 2.74
CA GLY A 891 8.46 -30.49 4.05
C GLY A 891 9.63 -29.90 4.83
N LYS A 892 10.57 -29.19 4.18
CA LYS A 892 11.72 -28.62 4.91
C LYS A 892 11.71 -27.09 5.02
N VAL A 893 11.27 -26.36 4.03
CA VAL A 893 11.35 -24.90 4.04
C VAL A 893 10.08 -24.28 4.63
N ILE A 894 8.91 -24.75 4.22
CA ILE A 894 7.65 -24.24 4.77
C ILE A 894 7.39 -24.80 6.18
N ASP A 895 7.71 -26.06 6.43
CA ASP A 895 7.63 -26.67 7.77
C ASP A 895 8.41 -25.85 8.80
N ASN A 896 9.64 -25.45 8.49
CA ASN A 896 10.43 -24.60 9.37
C ASN A 896 9.93 -23.15 9.44
N GLN A 897 9.49 -22.54 8.33
CA GLN A 897 9.00 -21.17 8.36
C GLN A 897 7.58 -21.05 8.92
N LEU A 898 6.68 -21.95 8.59
CA LEU A 898 5.34 -22.01 9.17
C LEU A 898 5.39 -22.47 10.63
N LYS A 899 6.13 -23.51 10.97
CA LYS A 899 6.33 -23.92 12.37
C LYS A 899 6.98 -22.84 13.21
N VAL A 900 8.02 -22.19 12.73
CA VAL A 900 8.67 -21.09 13.45
C VAL A 900 7.74 -19.89 13.58
N ARG A 901 7.01 -19.52 12.53
CA ARG A 901 6.08 -18.39 12.58
C ARG A 901 4.80 -18.72 13.37
N MET A 902 4.24 -19.89 13.26
CA MET A 902 3.08 -20.30 14.05
C MET A 902 3.45 -20.59 15.51
N ASN A 903 4.59 -21.20 15.79
CA ASN A 903 5.08 -21.39 17.18
C ASN A 903 5.42 -20.04 17.84
N THR A 904 6.02 -19.10 17.12
CA THR A 904 6.25 -17.73 17.65
C THR A 904 4.93 -17.01 17.91
N HIS A 905 3.88 -17.26 17.14
CA HIS A 905 2.54 -16.74 17.40
C HIS A 905 1.94 -17.32 18.67
N ARG A 906 2.10 -18.63 18.86
CA ARG A 906 1.57 -19.37 19.97
C ARG A 906 2.21 -18.99 21.31
N GLU A 907 3.55 -18.90 21.36
CA GLU A 907 4.27 -18.54 22.58
C GLU A 907 3.93 -17.11 23.07
N HIS A 908 3.64 -16.18 22.16
CA HIS A 908 3.22 -14.82 22.51
C HIS A 908 1.73 -14.74 22.89
N ASP A 909 0.86 -15.49 22.23
CA ASP A 909 -0.57 -15.47 22.52
C ASP A 909 -0.89 -16.21 23.84
N GLU A 910 -0.21 -17.30 24.16
CA GLU A 910 -0.35 -18.04 25.43
C GLU A 910 0.06 -17.21 26.66
N GLN A 911 0.95 -16.24 26.51
CA GLN A 911 1.40 -15.35 27.60
C GLN A 911 0.51 -14.11 27.78
N THR A 912 -0.40 -13.82 26.85
CA THR A 912 -1.22 -12.61 26.86
C THR A 912 -2.37 -12.75 27.86
N GLN A 913 -2.51 -11.75 28.75
CA GLN A 913 -3.68 -11.67 29.64
C GLN A 913 -4.95 -11.43 28.83
N PRO A 914 -6.12 -11.88 29.31
CA PRO A 914 -7.38 -11.59 28.66
C PRO A 914 -7.57 -10.08 28.50
N LEU A 915 -8.04 -9.67 27.33
CA LEU A 915 -8.34 -8.26 27.05
C LEU A 915 -9.78 -7.91 27.42
N PRO A 916 -10.04 -6.66 27.82
CA PRO A 916 -11.39 -6.17 28.11
C PRO A 916 -12.35 -6.42 26.95
N SER A 917 -13.56 -6.92 27.28
CA SER A 917 -14.56 -7.28 26.28
C SER A 917 -15.97 -6.88 26.68
N GLY A 918 -16.85 -6.65 25.69
CA GLY A 918 -18.22 -6.23 25.90
C GLY A 918 -18.34 -4.72 26.11
N VAL A 919 -19.28 -4.33 26.98
CA VAL A 919 -19.50 -2.95 27.46
C VAL A 919 -19.16 -2.91 28.93
N TRP A 920 -18.33 -1.95 29.35
CA TRP A 920 -17.95 -1.79 30.75
C TRP A 920 -17.85 -0.32 31.16
N GLY A 921 -17.82 -0.08 32.47
CA GLY A 921 -17.85 1.26 33.04
C GLY A 921 -19.27 1.87 33.03
N PRO A 922 -19.40 3.17 33.31
CA PRO A 922 -20.68 3.86 33.34
C PRO A 922 -21.37 3.88 31.96
N VAL A 923 -22.69 3.71 31.99
CA VAL A 923 -23.62 4.00 30.90
C VAL A 923 -24.66 4.98 31.40
N TRP A 924 -24.99 6.00 30.61
CA TRP A 924 -25.97 7.02 31.02
C TRP A 924 -26.80 7.51 29.84
N LEU A 925 -27.99 8.01 30.16
CA LEU A 925 -28.75 8.84 29.23
C LEU A 925 -28.30 10.30 29.43
N GLU A 926 -27.95 10.99 28.39
CA GLU A 926 -27.56 12.41 28.35
C GLU A 926 -28.60 13.20 27.57
N ASP A 927 -29.10 14.31 28.13
CA ASP A 927 -30.12 15.19 27.55
C ASP A 927 -29.62 16.62 27.31
#